data_feecc2937426a84610600a53316c7224
#
_entry.id   feecc2937426a84610600a53316c7224
#
_cell.length_a   1.000
_cell.length_b   1.000
_cell.length_c   1.000
_cell.angle_alpha   90.00
_cell.angle_beta   90.00
_cell.angle_gamma   90.00
#
_symmetry.space_group_name_H-M   'P 1'
#
loop_
_entity.id
_entity.type
_entity.pdbx_description
1 polymer ?
#
loop_
_entity_poly.entity_id
_entity_poly.type
_entity_poly.pdbx_seq_one_letter_code
_entity_poly.pdbx_strand_id
1 'polypeptide(L)'
;MTRTRPQDRTQPPQTDPIRALLASPPDLPVVEVLPELRERLSPDPSASDDAGAGACLVLTAPPGTGKTTLVPPLLADVLTDVRADAPQRAPGRVVVTQPRRIAARAAARRLADLLGEEVGGTVGYAVRGERRAGPDTRIEVVTAGLLLRRLQRDPELSGVDAVILDEVHERSLDSDLLLALLTDARAALREDLTLVAMSATLDADRLRRILGGSSEGSSGVAPLVEVPGRLHPLEEVWAPPGHTGRLGPRGVPREFLTHVAATVERALTERSGDVLVFLPGAREVDDVVSRLRGAAPEGVDVLPLHGRLPASAQDAALAPSPAGRRRVVVSTNVAESSLTVPGVRVVVDSTLAREPRLDVARSMSGLVTVGVSRAAGVQRAGRAGREGPGVVYRCCSTTDWARSPLAPTPEILSADLTGAALELAVWGVPDGAGLAWVDEPPAAALAAAREALERLGLAGADGVTPLGRAVAGLPAGVREARALLATAPVLGARRAARATALLTADLRAPGGDLTALARQVRGGGAGSGAWKAEARRLEQACRRAALEQPGDPEAPDFASGGPQAPDTGRGREETGSPDAVGEGTRAHDLESAVALVAGTAQPQWIARRRGPAPQAGKEAHYASVAGTGLRLPAGSALAESEWLAVAGVDLTSGRGDALIRAAAPLAEQAALELAGAWLTEEERTVWEGGRLRTERLRRLGAITLTTTPGPPPGPTAVAEAVVARVRAEGADAGLAALPWDEEALGLRARLALLHEHLGEPWPDMSDAALAERAEEWLAPAVTSLAGQAGGANGANGPGGSASGQGSRRFNLERLDVAQALRALLPWPQASRLDELVPERIEVPSGSQVRVDYTAAIGGAAGATGSVDPAEAGRAGRPVLAVRVQECFGWAATPRIVEGRVAVLLHLLSPARRPVAVTDDLSSFWEQGYPQVRAEMRGRYPKHAWPEDPWNAPATRGTGRRR
;
A
#
# COMPACT_ATOMS: atom_id res chain seq x y z
N MET A 1 20.92 -30.55 81.30
CA MET A 1 19.56 -30.10 80.91
C MET A 1 19.55 -29.85 79.41
N THR A 2 19.19 -30.85 78.67
CA THR A 2 19.12 -30.90 77.22
C THR A 2 17.76 -30.40 76.78
N ARG A 3 17.70 -29.26 76.06
CA ARG A 3 16.49 -28.73 75.48
C ARG A 3 16.19 -29.45 74.11
N THR A 4 15.16 -30.33 74.20
CA THR A 4 14.53 -30.92 72.99
C THR A 4 13.88 -29.80 72.12
N ARG A 5 14.27 -29.74 70.80
CA ARG A 5 13.58 -28.93 69.77
C ARG A 5 12.20 -29.55 69.50
N PRO A 6 11.14 -28.76 69.28
CA PRO A 6 9.87 -29.30 68.84
C PRO A 6 9.98 -29.79 67.37
N GLN A 7 9.47 -30.98 67.17
CA GLN A 7 9.32 -31.65 65.89
C GLN A 7 8.42 -30.88 65.00
N ASP A 8 8.89 -30.77 63.76
CA ASP A 8 8.27 -30.23 62.58
C ASP A 8 6.86 -30.83 62.42
N ARG A 9 5.85 -29.95 62.38
CA ARG A 9 4.51 -30.34 61.95
C ARG A 9 4.58 -30.53 60.43
N THR A 10 4.60 -31.77 59.97
CA THR A 10 4.32 -32.19 58.62
C THR A 10 2.97 -31.58 58.15
N GLN A 11 2.99 -30.51 57.39
CA GLN A 11 1.84 -30.08 56.61
C GLN A 11 1.43 -31.25 55.72
N PRO A 12 0.13 -31.58 55.61
CA PRO A 12 -0.31 -32.55 54.61
C PRO A 12 0.20 -32.13 53.21
N PRO A 13 0.54 -33.07 52.32
CA PRO A 13 0.99 -32.74 50.98
C PRO A 13 -0.06 -31.84 50.32
N GLN A 14 0.30 -30.58 50.03
CA GLN A 14 -0.57 -29.66 49.29
C GLN A 14 -0.87 -30.33 47.95
N THR A 15 -2.13 -30.63 47.67
CA THR A 15 -2.57 -31.15 46.38
C THR A 15 -2.20 -30.12 45.32
N ASP A 16 -1.52 -30.53 44.24
CA ASP A 16 -1.21 -29.65 43.10
C ASP A 16 -2.48 -28.92 42.64
N PRO A 17 -2.51 -27.56 42.63
CA PRO A 17 -3.72 -26.80 42.32
C PRO A 17 -4.24 -27.10 40.91
N ILE A 18 -3.37 -27.45 39.97
CA ILE A 18 -3.76 -27.87 38.62
C ILE A 18 -4.53 -29.18 38.66
N ARG A 19 -4.03 -30.17 39.41
CA ARG A 19 -4.70 -31.44 39.54
C ARG A 19 -6.03 -31.32 40.29
N ALA A 20 -6.11 -30.46 41.29
CA ALA A 20 -7.35 -30.16 41.98
C ALA A 20 -8.41 -29.56 41.05
N LEU A 21 -8.03 -28.61 40.20
CA LEU A 21 -8.90 -28.02 39.17
C LEU A 21 -9.40 -29.07 38.16
N LEU A 22 -8.50 -29.94 37.68
CA LEU A 22 -8.86 -30.97 36.68
C LEU A 22 -9.71 -32.10 37.29
N ALA A 23 -9.59 -32.36 38.60
CA ALA A 23 -10.44 -33.32 39.30
C ALA A 23 -11.87 -32.83 39.54
N SER A 24 -12.07 -31.50 39.59
CA SER A 24 -13.38 -30.86 39.76
C SER A 24 -13.48 -29.63 38.87
N PRO A 25 -13.52 -29.82 37.53
CA PRO A 25 -13.54 -28.70 36.56
C PRO A 25 -14.86 -27.97 36.60
N PRO A 26 -14.90 -26.66 36.28
CA PRO A 26 -16.13 -25.93 36.06
C PRO A 26 -16.94 -26.55 34.93
N ASP A 27 -18.27 -26.40 34.97
CA ASP A 27 -19.17 -26.88 33.90
C ASP A 27 -18.98 -26.10 32.61
N LEU A 28 -18.08 -26.59 31.76
CA LEU A 28 -17.71 -26.01 30.49
C LEU A 28 -17.70 -27.11 29.40
N PRO A 29 -18.15 -26.83 28.18
CA PRO A 29 -18.22 -27.83 27.11
C PRO A 29 -16.90 -28.58 26.84
N VAL A 30 -15.75 -27.91 27.00
CA VAL A 30 -14.44 -28.53 26.77
C VAL A 30 -14.15 -29.72 27.72
N VAL A 31 -14.87 -29.84 28.86
CA VAL A 31 -14.72 -30.95 29.81
C VAL A 31 -15.03 -32.28 29.11
N GLU A 32 -15.98 -32.31 28.19
CA GLU A 32 -16.37 -33.54 27.48
C GLU A 32 -15.20 -34.14 26.65
N VAL A 33 -14.26 -33.33 26.19
CA VAL A 33 -13.12 -33.74 25.33
C VAL A 33 -11.80 -33.81 26.08
N LEU A 34 -11.73 -33.46 27.40
CA LEU A 34 -10.48 -33.52 28.16
C LEU A 34 -9.82 -34.91 28.18
N PRO A 35 -10.57 -36.03 28.26
CA PRO A 35 -9.97 -37.38 28.21
C PRO A 35 -9.29 -37.65 26.85
N GLU A 36 -9.94 -37.32 25.75
CA GLU A 36 -9.37 -37.42 24.39
C GLU A 36 -8.13 -36.52 24.24
N LEU A 37 -8.21 -35.26 24.71
CA LEU A 37 -7.06 -34.35 24.67
C LEU A 37 -5.87 -34.91 25.48
N ARG A 38 -6.12 -35.51 26.67
CA ARG A 38 -5.07 -36.14 27.48
C ARG A 38 -4.41 -37.29 26.72
N GLU A 39 -5.18 -38.16 26.10
CA GLU A 39 -4.68 -39.26 25.30
C GLU A 39 -3.82 -38.79 24.12
N ARG A 40 -4.30 -37.78 23.35
CA ARG A 40 -3.60 -37.23 22.18
C ARG A 40 -2.33 -36.44 22.54
N LEU A 41 -2.27 -35.84 23.72
CA LEU A 41 -1.15 -35.03 24.17
C LEU A 41 -0.13 -35.83 25.00
N SER A 42 -0.46 -37.04 25.45
CA SER A 42 0.48 -37.96 26.12
C SER A 42 1.35 -38.66 25.09
N PRO A 43 2.67 -38.82 25.32
CA PRO A 43 3.53 -39.57 24.43
C PRO A 43 3.03 -41.03 24.31
N ASP A 44 3.10 -41.61 23.15
CA ASP A 44 2.77 -43.01 22.93
C ASP A 44 3.87 -43.90 23.57
N PRO A 45 3.58 -44.68 24.62
CA PRO A 45 4.56 -45.53 25.25
C PRO A 45 5.04 -46.69 24.37
N SER A 46 4.37 -46.94 23.24
CA SER A 46 4.71 -48.03 22.31
C SER A 46 5.57 -47.61 21.14
N ALA A 47 5.77 -46.31 20.91
CA ALA A 47 6.61 -45.77 19.84
C ALA A 47 8.10 -45.95 20.16
N SER A 48 8.73 -46.98 19.64
CA SER A 48 10.08 -47.42 20.00
C SER A 48 11.23 -46.55 19.49
N ASP A 49 11.03 -45.64 18.57
CA ASP A 49 12.09 -44.80 18.00
C ASP A 49 11.83 -43.28 18.10
N ASP A 50 10.63 -42.86 18.42
CA ASP A 50 10.22 -41.46 18.53
C ASP A 50 9.87 -41.01 19.97
N ALA A 51 10.42 -41.68 21.00
CA ALA A 51 10.09 -41.42 22.40
C ALA A 51 10.42 -40.02 22.93
N GLY A 52 10.87 -39.12 22.04
CA GLY A 52 11.17 -37.71 22.33
C GLY A 52 10.31 -36.70 21.60
N ALA A 53 9.52 -37.10 20.61
CA ALA A 53 8.76 -36.15 19.82
C ALA A 53 7.57 -35.57 20.59
N GLY A 54 7.45 -34.22 20.57
CA GLY A 54 6.31 -33.50 21.17
C GLY A 54 5.04 -33.66 20.33
N ALA A 55 3.88 -33.61 20.96
CA ALA A 55 2.61 -33.74 20.29
C ALA A 55 2.26 -32.48 19.45
N CYS A 56 1.64 -32.69 18.30
CA CYS A 56 1.00 -31.60 17.52
C CYS A 56 -0.51 -31.85 17.45
N LEU A 57 -1.30 -30.81 17.77
CA LEU A 57 -2.76 -30.94 17.82
C LEU A 57 -3.46 -29.67 17.33
N VAL A 58 -4.58 -29.83 16.65
CA VAL A 58 -5.52 -28.75 16.36
C VAL A 58 -6.79 -28.95 17.18
N LEU A 59 -7.20 -27.92 17.92
CA LEU A 59 -8.44 -27.90 18.69
C LEU A 59 -9.39 -26.88 18.09
N THR A 60 -10.56 -27.33 17.62
CA THR A 60 -11.63 -26.42 17.22
C THR A 60 -12.71 -26.35 18.30
N ALA A 61 -13.01 -25.13 18.70
CA ALA A 61 -13.93 -24.91 19.81
C ALA A 61 -14.63 -23.56 19.66
N PRO A 62 -15.97 -23.50 19.64
CA PRO A 62 -16.69 -22.23 19.65
C PRO A 62 -16.26 -21.32 20.82
N PRO A 63 -16.43 -20.00 20.71
CA PRO A 63 -16.12 -19.09 21.79
C PRO A 63 -16.90 -19.40 23.06
N GLY A 64 -16.24 -19.42 24.21
CA GLY A 64 -16.91 -19.67 25.52
C GLY A 64 -16.96 -21.12 25.95
N THR A 65 -16.45 -22.05 25.17
CA THR A 65 -16.40 -23.48 25.53
C THR A 65 -15.38 -23.82 26.64
N GLY A 66 -14.52 -22.86 27.01
CA GLY A 66 -13.51 -23.09 28.07
C GLY A 66 -12.14 -23.57 27.56
N LYS A 67 -11.87 -23.56 26.23
CA LYS A 67 -10.60 -23.96 25.66
C LYS A 67 -9.40 -23.28 26.32
N THR A 68 -9.39 -21.96 26.40
CA THR A 68 -8.33 -21.17 27.05
C THR A 68 -8.23 -21.40 28.56
N THR A 69 -9.31 -21.93 29.19
CA THR A 69 -9.43 -22.11 30.62
C THR A 69 -8.90 -23.47 31.10
N LEU A 70 -9.17 -24.57 30.37
CA LEU A 70 -8.85 -25.93 30.84
C LEU A 70 -7.76 -26.63 30.03
N VAL A 71 -7.52 -26.24 28.74
CA VAL A 71 -6.46 -26.88 27.95
C VAL A 71 -5.06 -26.58 28.46
N PRO A 72 -4.70 -25.34 28.86
CA PRO A 72 -3.37 -25.08 29.43
C PRO A 72 -3.08 -25.83 30.75
N PRO A 73 -4.01 -25.89 31.74
CA PRO A 73 -3.85 -26.73 32.90
C PRO A 73 -3.69 -28.22 32.59
N LEU A 74 -4.51 -28.74 31.63
CA LEU A 74 -4.40 -30.14 31.23
C LEU A 74 -3.02 -30.43 30.63
N LEU A 75 -2.51 -29.59 29.75
CA LEU A 75 -1.20 -29.79 29.14
C LEU A 75 -0.07 -29.68 30.18
N ALA A 76 -0.17 -28.74 31.12
CA ALA A 76 0.80 -28.63 32.22
C ALA A 76 0.81 -29.86 33.16
N ASP A 77 -0.33 -30.50 33.34
CA ASP A 77 -0.44 -31.77 34.12
C ASP A 77 0.17 -32.94 33.33
N VAL A 78 -0.17 -33.09 32.03
CA VAL A 78 0.41 -34.13 31.15
C VAL A 78 1.94 -34.03 31.12
N LEU A 79 2.50 -32.84 30.95
CA LEU A 79 3.95 -32.60 30.93
C LEU A 79 4.60 -32.91 32.29
N THR A 80 3.87 -32.79 33.40
CA THR A 80 4.36 -33.17 34.74
C THR A 80 4.42 -34.67 34.88
N ASP A 81 3.41 -35.40 34.39
CA ASP A 81 3.41 -36.87 34.41
C ASP A 81 4.55 -37.45 33.58
N VAL A 82 4.76 -36.93 32.35
CA VAL A 82 5.88 -37.32 31.47
C VAL A 82 7.25 -37.11 32.11
N ARG A 83 7.39 -36.10 32.98
CA ARG A 83 8.66 -35.78 33.66
C ARG A 83 8.84 -36.44 35.03
N ALA A 84 7.82 -37.08 35.55
CA ALA A 84 7.93 -37.80 36.79
C ALA A 84 9.06 -38.85 36.76
N ASP A 85 9.36 -39.37 35.58
CA ASP A 85 10.44 -40.32 35.32
C ASP A 85 11.84 -39.64 35.16
N ALA A 86 11.92 -38.29 35.14
CA ALA A 86 13.17 -37.53 35.01
C ALA A 86 13.27 -36.40 36.05
N PRO A 87 13.41 -36.71 37.37
CA PRO A 87 13.26 -35.75 38.47
C PRO A 87 14.33 -34.64 38.55
N GLN A 88 15.35 -34.66 37.71
CA GLN A 88 16.40 -33.63 37.67
C GLN A 88 16.05 -32.43 36.73
N ARG A 89 14.96 -32.49 35.98
CA ARG A 89 14.50 -31.39 35.15
C ARG A 89 13.45 -30.52 35.85
N ALA A 90 13.52 -29.21 35.67
CA ALA A 90 12.52 -28.28 36.19
C ALA A 90 11.11 -28.62 35.65
N PRO A 91 10.02 -28.27 36.40
CA PRO A 91 8.64 -28.56 35.97
C PRO A 91 8.37 -27.97 34.59
N GLY A 92 7.59 -28.69 33.78
CA GLY A 92 7.26 -28.33 32.43
C GLY A 92 6.55 -26.98 32.35
N ARG A 93 6.99 -26.13 31.43
CA ARG A 93 6.38 -24.81 31.19
C ARG A 93 5.56 -24.81 29.91
N VAL A 94 4.31 -24.37 30.03
CA VAL A 94 3.38 -24.14 28.94
C VAL A 94 3.31 -22.65 28.68
N VAL A 95 3.55 -22.23 27.43
CA VAL A 95 3.36 -20.85 26.98
C VAL A 95 2.09 -20.77 26.13
N VAL A 96 1.18 -19.88 26.49
CA VAL A 96 -0.09 -19.67 25.78
C VAL A 96 -0.08 -18.31 25.11
N THR A 97 -0.28 -18.27 23.79
CA THR A 97 -0.38 -16.99 23.09
C THR A 97 -1.80 -16.44 23.08
N GLN A 98 -1.90 -15.12 23.17
CA GLN A 98 -3.14 -14.38 22.95
C GLN A 98 -2.88 -13.22 21.97
N PRO A 99 -3.79 -12.90 21.04
CA PRO A 99 -3.56 -11.85 20.07
C PRO A 99 -3.51 -10.43 20.68
N ARG A 100 -4.09 -10.27 21.87
CA ARG A 100 -4.27 -8.96 22.53
C ARG A 100 -3.82 -8.94 23.97
N ARG A 101 -3.17 -7.84 24.40
CA ARG A 101 -2.70 -7.64 25.79
C ARG A 101 -3.79 -7.80 26.85
N ILE A 102 -4.99 -7.27 26.56
CA ILE A 102 -6.13 -7.37 27.48
C ILE A 102 -6.55 -8.83 27.66
N ALA A 103 -6.63 -9.56 26.56
CA ALA A 103 -6.98 -10.98 26.58
C ALA A 103 -5.96 -11.81 27.35
N ALA A 104 -4.66 -11.58 27.14
CA ALA A 104 -3.61 -12.28 27.87
C ALA A 104 -3.71 -12.06 29.39
N ARG A 105 -3.95 -10.81 29.83
CA ARG A 105 -4.15 -10.50 31.25
C ARG A 105 -5.41 -11.16 31.83
N ALA A 106 -6.53 -11.07 31.07
CA ALA A 106 -7.80 -11.64 31.52
C ALA A 106 -7.75 -13.17 31.61
N ALA A 107 -7.12 -13.83 30.61
CA ALA A 107 -6.91 -15.28 30.63
C ALA A 107 -6.05 -15.72 31.81
N ALA A 108 -4.92 -15.05 32.07
CA ALA A 108 -4.04 -15.37 33.21
C ALA A 108 -4.75 -15.18 34.56
N ARG A 109 -5.51 -14.10 34.75
CA ARG A 109 -6.30 -13.87 35.95
C ARG A 109 -7.34 -14.97 36.17
N ARG A 110 -8.11 -15.25 35.09
CA ARG A 110 -9.14 -16.29 35.15
C ARG A 110 -8.58 -17.66 35.52
N LEU A 111 -7.43 -18.02 34.97
CA LEU A 111 -6.72 -19.25 35.33
C LEU A 111 -6.24 -19.23 36.78
N ALA A 112 -5.62 -18.14 37.23
CA ALA A 112 -5.16 -17.99 38.60
C ALA A 112 -6.34 -18.06 39.63
N ASP A 113 -7.44 -17.36 39.35
CA ASP A 113 -8.66 -17.38 40.16
C ASP A 113 -9.22 -18.81 40.30
N LEU A 114 -9.22 -19.61 39.23
CA LEU A 114 -9.67 -21.00 39.25
C LEU A 114 -8.73 -21.93 40.04
N LEU A 115 -7.44 -21.62 40.11
CA LEU A 115 -6.48 -22.31 40.92
C LEU A 115 -6.47 -21.83 42.40
N GLY A 116 -7.23 -20.76 42.70
CA GLY A 116 -7.24 -20.14 44.03
C GLY A 116 -5.95 -19.40 44.39
N GLU A 117 -5.22 -18.91 43.37
CA GLU A 117 -3.94 -18.24 43.49
C GLU A 117 -3.97 -16.80 42.92
N GLU A 118 -2.98 -15.98 43.35
CA GLU A 118 -2.71 -14.73 42.69
C GLU A 118 -1.86 -14.95 41.42
N VAL A 119 -2.03 -14.05 40.43
CA VAL A 119 -1.21 -14.06 39.20
C VAL A 119 0.26 -13.82 39.54
N GLY A 120 1.13 -14.69 39.06
CA GLY A 120 2.57 -14.70 39.32
C GLY A 120 3.05 -15.94 40.09
N GLY A 121 2.11 -16.78 40.61
CA GLY A 121 2.34 -18.11 41.09
C GLY A 121 2.44 -19.14 39.96
N THR A 122 1.63 -20.22 40.05
CA THR A 122 1.54 -21.25 38.99
C THR A 122 1.17 -20.68 37.62
N VAL A 123 0.34 -19.64 37.59
CA VAL A 123 -0.04 -18.92 36.36
C VAL A 123 0.55 -17.51 36.35
N GLY A 124 1.22 -17.17 35.25
CA GLY A 124 1.76 -15.85 35.04
C GLY A 124 1.38 -15.30 33.66
N TYR A 125 1.71 -14.05 33.43
CA TYR A 125 1.63 -13.46 32.08
C TYR A 125 2.79 -12.54 31.78
N ALA A 126 3.05 -12.38 30.49
CA ALA A 126 3.93 -11.33 29.98
C ALA A 126 3.30 -10.67 28.75
N VAL A 127 3.17 -9.35 28.81
CA VAL A 127 2.72 -8.50 27.71
C VAL A 127 3.66 -7.30 27.58
N ARG A 128 3.56 -6.55 26.48
CA ARG A 128 4.40 -5.37 26.28
C ARG A 128 4.31 -4.42 27.49
N GLY A 129 5.44 -4.26 28.19
CA GLY A 129 5.57 -3.34 29.32
C GLY A 129 5.15 -3.89 30.69
N GLU A 130 4.64 -5.11 30.77
CA GLU A 130 4.20 -5.72 32.03
C GLU A 130 4.48 -7.21 32.04
N ARG A 131 5.10 -7.71 33.13
CA ARG A 131 5.32 -9.13 33.37
C ARG A 131 5.01 -9.47 34.81
N ARG A 132 4.17 -10.48 35.01
CA ARG A 132 3.88 -11.11 36.30
C ARG A 132 4.03 -12.61 36.14
N ALA A 133 5.25 -13.08 36.29
CA ALA A 133 5.60 -14.49 36.26
C ALA A 133 6.82 -14.69 37.14
N GLY A 134 6.84 -15.79 37.86
CA GLY A 134 7.89 -16.18 38.80
C GLY A 134 8.63 -17.47 38.35
N PRO A 135 9.55 -17.97 39.20
CA PRO A 135 10.24 -19.23 38.94
C PRO A 135 9.28 -20.44 38.98
N ASP A 136 8.21 -20.36 39.76
CA ASP A 136 7.21 -21.41 39.92
C ASP A 136 6.10 -21.36 38.87
N THR A 137 6.18 -20.43 37.91
CA THR A 137 5.17 -20.27 36.84
C THR A 137 5.28 -21.43 35.85
N ARG A 138 4.22 -22.22 35.79
CA ARG A 138 4.06 -23.37 34.86
C ARG A 138 3.27 -23.02 33.64
N ILE A 139 2.35 -22.08 33.73
CA ILE A 139 1.55 -21.56 32.60
C ILE A 139 1.80 -20.08 32.47
N GLU A 140 2.44 -19.67 31.38
CA GLU A 140 2.73 -18.27 31.08
C GLU A 140 1.89 -17.81 29.88
N VAL A 141 0.96 -16.84 30.06
CA VAL A 141 0.15 -16.28 28.99
C VAL A 141 0.84 -15.05 28.38
N VAL A 142 1.09 -15.06 27.08
CA VAL A 142 1.85 -14.03 26.38
C VAL A 142 1.15 -13.51 25.14
N THR A 143 1.57 -12.38 24.59
CA THR A 143 1.14 -11.98 23.25
C THR A 143 2.02 -12.63 22.19
N ALA A 144 1.45 -12.93 20.99
CA ALA A 144 2.15 -13.56 19.88
C ALA A 144 3.45 -12.81 19.52
N GLY A 145 3.43 -11.49 19.38
CA GLY A 145 4.64 -10.70 19.08
C GLY A 145 5.68 -10.66 20.21
N LEU A 146 5.33 -11.02 21.46
CA LEU A 146 6.32 -11.19 22.52
C LEU A 146 7.01 -12.56 22.42
N LEU A 147 6.23 -13.61 22.12
CA LEU A 147 6.80 -14.94 21.92
C LEU A 147 7.66 -14.99 20.66
N LEU A 148 7.26 -14.30 19.58
CA LEU A 148 8.06 -14.15 18.36
C LEU A 148 9.47 -13.60 18.69
N ARG A 149 9.54 -12.50 19.45
CA ARG A 149 10.83 -11.94 19.90
C ARG A 149 11.62 -12.85 20.83
N ARG A 150 10.93 -13.67 21.65
CA ARG A 150 11.60 -14.68 22.49
C ARG A 150 12.22 -15.76 21.61
N LEU A 151 11.48 -16.25 20.62
CA LEU A 151 11.92 -17.23 19.65
C LEU A 151 13.12 -16.73 18.83
N GLN A 152 13.12 -15.46 18.40
CA GLN A 152 14.26 -14.85 17.69
C GLN A 152 15.54 -14.76 18.50
N ARG A 153 15.44 -14.60 19.82
CA ARG A 153 16.61 -14.55 20.71
C ARG A 153 17.09 -15.92 21.17
N ASP A 154 16.17 -16.82 21.28
CA ASP A 154 16.38 -18.20 21.74
C ASP A 154 15.53 -19.12 20.85
N PRO A 155 16.04 -19.54 19.68
CA PRO A 155 15.30 -20.42 18.77
C PRO A 155 14.93 -21.78 19.37
N GLU A 156 15.65 -22.22 20.36
CA GLU A 156 15.35 -23.45 21.11
C GLU A 156 14.24 -23.24 22.13
N LEU A 157 13.83 -22.02 22.44
CA LEU A 157 12.87 -21.69 23.52
C LEU A 157 13.20 -22.39 24.83
N SER A 158 14.45 -22.26 25.30
CA SER A 158 14.96 -22.93 26.50
C SER A 158 14.00 -22.82 27.69
N GLY A 159 13.65 -23.97 28.29
CA GLY A 159 12.73 -24.03 29.41
C GLY A 159 11.24 -23.92 29.05
N VAL A 160 10.88 -24.01 27.77
CA VAL A 160 9.49 -24.11 27.26
C VAL A 160 9.30 -25.52 26.69
N ASP A 161 8.27 -26.21 27.08
CA ASP A 161 7.98 -27.58 26.64
C ASP A 161 6.77 -27.68 25.76
N ALA A 162 5.87 -26.70 25.88
CA ALA A 162 4.71 -26.62 25.03
C ALA A 162 4.33 -25.17 24.72
N VAL A 163 3.84 -24.94 23.49
CA VAL A 163 3.26 -23.70 23.05
C VAL A 163 1.82 -23.93 22.59
N ILE A 164 0.90 -23.19 23.17
CA ILE A 164 -0.50 -23.11 22.74
C ILE A 164 -0.71 -21.82 21.97
N LEU A 165 -1.00 -21.93 20.69
CA LEU A 165 -1.40 -20.82 19.84
C LEU A 165 -2.91 -20.67 19.93
N ASP A 166 -3.39 -19.71 20.74
CA ASP A 166 -4.83 -19.49 20.90
C ASP A 166 -5.34 -18.41 19.93
N GLU A 167 -6.61 -18.52 19.56
CA GLU A 167 -7.32 -17.61 18.64
C GLU A 167 -6.66 -17.49 17.25
N VAL A 168 -6.10 -18.57 16.69
CA VAL A 168 -5.39 -18.56 15.39
C VAL A 168 -6.27 -18.04 14.24
N HIS A 169 -7.60 -18.18 14.38
CA HIS A 169 -8.58 -17.71 13.39
C HIS A 169 -8.68 -16.18 13.30
N GLU A 170 -8.10 -15.40 14.22
CA GLU A 170 -8.00 -13.95 14.10
C GLU A 170 -7.03 -13.54 12.99
N ARG A 171 -6.16 -14.46 12.51
CA ARG A 171 -5.24 -14.28 11.38
C ARG A 171 -4.41 -13.01 11.48
N SER A 172 -3.91 -12.69 12.69
CA SER A 172 -2.97 -11.58 12.88
C SER A 172 -1.60 -11.92 12.29
N LEU A 173 -0.90 -10.92 11.76
CA LEU A 173 0.41 -11.07 11.15
C LEU A 173 1.41 -11.73 12.11
N ASP A 174 1.47 -11.27 13.38
CA ASP A 174 2.35 -11.85 14.39
C ASP A 174 2.04 -13.33 14.67
N SER A 175 0.76 -13.72 14.65
CA SER A 175 0.36 -15.11 14.92
C SER A 175 0.69 -16.03 13.74
N ASP A 176 0.44 -15.60 12.51
CA ASP A 176 0.74 -16.40 11.32
C ASP A 176 2.26 -16.57 11.14
N LEU A 177 3.04 -15.51 11.36
CA LEU A 177 4.51 -15.57 11.33
C LEU A 177 5.05 -16.46 12.45
N LEU A 178 4.53 -16.32 13.68
CA LEU A 178 4.96 -17.12 14.82
C LEU A 178 4.68 -18.62 14.58
N LEU A 179 3.53 -18.97 14.02
CA LEU A 179 3.22 -20.36 13.66
C LEU A 179 4.24 -20.93 12.66
N ALA A 180 4.55 -20.16 11.61
CA ALA A 180 5.52 -20.57 10.59
C ALA A 180 6.93 -20.80 11.19
N LEU A 181 7.41 -19.87 12.05
CA LEU A 181 8.73 -20.00 12.67
C LEU A 181 8.77 -21.08 13.76
N LEU A 182 7.67 -21.31 14.52
CA LEU A 182 7.61 -22.39 15.51
C LEU A 182 7.62 -23.77 14.84
N THR A 183 6.94 -23.94 13.73
CA THR A 183 6.96 -25.19 12.97
C THR A 183 8.35 -25.47 12.38
N ASP A 184 9.05 -24.45 11.91
CA ASP A 184 10.42 -24.55 11.42
C ASP A 184 11.40 -24.88 12.57
N ALA A 185 11.34 -24.14 13.69
CA ALA A 185 12.15 -24.42 14.89
C ALA A 185 11.90 -25.82 15.45
N ARG A 186 10.64 -26.27 15.44
CA ARG A 186 10.30 -27.62 15.86
C ARG A 186 10.94 -28.67 14.96
N ALA A 187 10.83 -28.50 13.67
CA ALA A 187 11.38 -29.43 12.69
C ALA A 187 12.93 -29.51 12.70
N ALA A 188 13.59 -28.38 12.98
CA ALA A 188 15.06 -28.28 12.89
C ALA A 188 15.79 -28.44 14.23
N LEU A 189 15.15 -28.03 15.34
CA LEU A 189 15.86 -27.88 16.64
C LEU A 189 15.14 -28.55 17.82
N ARG A 190 13.82 -28.63 17.81
CA ARG A 190 12.99 -28.94 18.99
C ARG A 190 11.84 -29.89 18.63
N GLU A 191 12.19 -31.10 18.13
CA GLU A 191 11.19 -32.14 17.84
C GLU A 191 10.34 -32.49 19.08
N ASP A 192 10.89 -32.29 20.29
CA ASP A 192 10.25 -32.48 21.61
C ASP A 192 9.21 -31.39 21.94
N LEU A 193 9.15 -30.27 21.24
CA LEU A 193 8.23 -29.17 21.52
C LEU A 193 6.79 -29.52 21.13
N THR A 194 5.90 -29.53 22.14
CA THR A 194 4.46 -29.71 21.90
C THR A 194 3.84 -28.43 21.35
N LEU A 195 3.13 -28.55 20.23
CA LEU A 195 2.42 -27.42 19.59
C LEU A 195 0.91 -27.68 19.51
N VAL A 196 0.13 -26.82 20.14
CA VAL A 196 -1.34 -26.87 20.09
C VAL A 196 -1.89 -25.60 19.44
N ALA A 197 -2.63 -25.72 18.33
CA ALA A 197 -3.34 -24.60 17.73
C ALA A 197 -4.83 -24.66 18.12
N MET A 198 -5.33 -23.58 18.71
CA MET A 198 -6.74 -23.45 19.09
C MET A 198 -7.46 -22.43 18.21
N SER A 199 -8.58 -22.83 17.61
CA SER A 199 -9.38 -22.01 16.68
C SER A 199 -10.86 -22.03 17.06
N ALA A 200 -11.59 -20.96 16.74
CA ALA A 200 -13.05 -20.90 16.88
C ALA A 200 -13.80 -21.25 15.60
N THR A 201 -13.10 -21.45 14.49
CA THR A 201 -13.70 -21.72 13.16
C THR A 201 -13.26 -23.08 12.61
N LEU A 202 -14.05 -23.61 11.67
CA LEU A 202 -13.91 -24.96 11.09
C LEU A 202 -12.79 -25.11 10.05
N ASP A 203 -12.03 -24.08 9.72
CA ASP A 203 -10.91 -24.17 8.75
C ASP A 203 -9.68 -24.82 9.39
N ALA A 204 -9.89 -26.01 9.95
CA ALA A 204 -8.86 -26.76 10.66
C ALA A 204 -7.90 -27.49 9.74
N ASP A 205 -8.33 -27.88 8.54
CA ASP A 205 -7.55 -28.78 7.67
C ASP A 205 -6.22 -28.18 7.21
N ARG A 206 -6.16 -26.87 7.04
CA ARG A 206 -4.93 -26.18 6.69
C ARG A 206 -3.94 -26.15 7.87
N LEU A 207 -4.42 -25.84 9.08
CA LEU A 207 -3.63 -25.87 10.29
C LEU A 207 -3.13 -27.28 10.60
N ARG A 208 -3.96 -28.32 10.41
CA ARG A 208 -3.60 -29.72 10.60
C ARG A 208 -2.43 -30.13 9.69
N ARG A 209 -2.44 -29.72 8.41
CA ARG A 209 -1.33 -30.00 7.49
C ARG A 209 -0.04 -29.27 7.88
N ILE A 210 -0.13 -28.02 8.33
CA ILE A 210 1.02 -27.25 8.78
C ILE A 210 1.66 -27.89 10.02
N LEU A 211 0.85 -28.25 11.03
CA LEU A 211 1.36 -28.84 12.26
C LEU A 211 1.77 -30.31 12.10
N GLY A 212 1.19 -31.02 11.12
CA GLY A 212 1.52 -32.41 10.86
C GLY A 212 2.90 -32.65 10.28
N GLY A 213 3.47 -31.62 9.63
CA GLY A 213 4.78 -31.69 9.02
C GLY A 213 4.84 -32.64 7.80
N SER A 214 5.96 -32.60 7.09
CA SER A 214 6.27 -33.45 5.93
C SER A 214 7.29 -34.53 6.25
N SER A 215 7.32 -35.10 7.45
CA SER A 215 8.26 -36.19 7.78
C SER A 215 7.87 -37.47 7.03
N GLU A 216 8.82 -38.06 6.32
CA GLU A 216 8.67 -39.35 5.64
C GLU A 216 8.27 -40.44 6.67
N GLY A 217 7.01 -40.92 6.57
CA GLY A 217 6.49 -42.01 7.42
C GLY A 217 5.30 -41.65 8.32
N SER A 218 4.98 -40.38 8.52
CA SER A 218 3.78 -39.97 9.26
C SER A 218 2.62 -39.65 8.33
N SER A 219 1.37 -39.74 8.82
CA SER A 219 0.17 -39.42 8.02
C SER A 219 0.09 -37.97 7.54
N GLY A 220 1.10 -37.14 7.81
CA GLY A 220 1.24 -35.75 7.35
C GLY A 220 0.16 -34.77 7.82
N VAL A 221 -0.71 -35.17 8.76
CA VAL A 221 -1.83 -34.34 9.23
C VAL A 221 -1.97 -34.46 10.74
N ALA A 222 -1.85 -33.34 11.45
CA ALA A 222 -2.06 -33.33 12.89
C ALA A 222 -3.49 -33.74 13.29
N PRO A 223 -3.69 -34.44 14.44
CA PRO A 223 -5.01 -34.77 14.92
C PRO A 223 -5.86 -33.54 15.20
N LEU A 224 -7.17 -33.68 14.98
CA LEU A 224 -8.19 -32.69 15.26
C LEU A 224 -9.04 -33.16 16.43
N VAL A 225 -9.27 -32.26 17.39
CA VAL A 225 -10.29 -32.46 18.44
C VAL A 225 -11.31 -31.33 18.31
N GLU A 226 -12.59 -31.70 18.30
CA GLU A 226 -13.69 -30.74 18.16
C GLU A 226 -14.50 -30.68 19.47
N VAL A 227 -14.64 -29.46 20.00
CA VAL A 227 -15.47 -29.23 21.19
C VAL A 227 -16.88 -28.91 20.75
N PRO A 228 -17.90 -29.66 21.19
CA PRO A 228 -19.27 -29.33 20.84
C PRO A 228 -19.68 -27.97 21.38
N GLY A 229 -20.25 -27.16 20.52
CA GLY A 229 -20.73 -25.82 20.89
C GLY A 229 -22.14 -25.87 21.48
N ARG A 230 -22.34 -25.23 22.63
CA ARG A 230 -23.68 -24.98 23.18
C ARG A 230 -24.01 -23.51 23.08
N LEU A 231 -24.47 -23.06 21.90
CA LEU A 231 -25.00 -21.71 21.74
C LEU A 231 -26.51 -21.73 21.97
N HIS A 232 -26.99 -20.81 22.78
CA HIS A 232 -28.42 -20.56 22.93
C HIS A 232 -28.99 -19.90 21.68
N PRO A 233 -30.31 -20.02 21.43
CA PRO A 233 -30.96 -19.37 20.30
C PRO A 233 -30.71 -17.86 20.25
N LEU A 234 -30.43 -17.36 19.04
CA LEU A 234 -30.20 -15.94 18.76
C LEU A 234 -31.28 -15.40 17.84
N GLU A 235 -31.94 -14.32 18.25
CA GLU A 235 -32.82 -13.52 17.40
C GLU A 235 -32.01 -12.46 16.67
N GLU A 236 -32.14 -12.36 15.35
CA GLU A 236 -31.53 -11.31 14.55
C GLU A 236 -32.54 -10.20 14.21
N VAL A 237 -32.24 -8.97 14.58
CA VAL A 237 -33.01 -7.78 14.29
C VAL A 237 -32.21 -6.87 13.35
N TRP A 238 -32.75 -6.61 12.18
CA TRP A 238 -32.16 -5.71 11.21
C TRP A 238 -32.56 -4.26 11.51
N ALA A 239 -31.58 -3.39 11.73
CA ALA A 239 -31.75 -1.98 12.05
C ALA A 239 -30.91 -1.12 11.08
N PRO A 240 -31.26 -1.09 9.78
CA PRO A 240 -30.50 -0.29 8.82
C PRO A 240 -30.63 1.21 9.15
N PRO A 241 -29.56 2.00 8.97
CA PRO A 241 -29.66 3.46 9.01
C PRO A 241 -30.53 3.92 7.83
N GLY A 242 -31.37 4.93 8.02
CA GLY A 242 -32.28 5.42 6.99
C GLY A 242 -31.55 5.78 5.68
N HIS A 243 -31.47 7.06 5.35
CA HIS A 243 -30.77 7.54 4.15
C HIS A 243 -29.26 7.74 4.32
N THR A 244 -28.72 7.53 5.51
CA THR A 244 -27.31 7.76 5.82
C THR A 244 -26.49 6.50 5.59
N GLY A 245 -25.45 6.59 4.78
CA GLY A 245 -24.51 5.49 4.62
C GLY A 245 -23.74 5.19 5.92
N ARG A 246 -23.35 3.92 6.13
CA ARG A 246 -22.54 3.50 7.30
C ARG A 246 -21.11 4.05 7.23
N LEU A 247 -20.60 4.25 6.02
CA LEU A 247 -19.27 4.80 5.73
C LEU A 247 -19.39 5.95 4.73
N GLY A 248 -18.68 7.03 4.99
CA GLY A 248 -18.54 8.16 4.11
C GLY A 248 -17.08 8.41 3.73
N PRO A 249 -16.80 9.36 2.83
CA PRO A 249 -15.43 9.68 2.39
C PRO A 249 -14.50 10.11 3.53
N ARG A 250 -15.05 10.57 4.64
CA ARG A 250 -14.31 11.03 5.84
C ARG A 250 -14.33 10.04 7.00
N GLY A 251 -14.72 8.80 6.77
CA GLY A 251 -14.89 7.75 7.78
C GLY A 251 -16.35 7.56 8.22
N VAL A 252 -16.58 7.19 9.48
CA VAL A 252 -17.93 6.94 10.00
C VAL A 252 -18.70 8.25 10.22
N PRO A 253 -19.88 8.44 9.56
CA PRO A 253 -20.69 9.65 9.72
C PRO A 253 -21.25 9.79 11.15
N ARG A 254 -21.40 11.02 11.63
CA ARG A 254 -21.97 11.28 12.97
C ARG A 254 -23.42 10.83 13.06
N GLU A 255 -24.17 10.96 11.98
CA GLU A 255 -25.56 10.54 11.86
C GLU A 255 -25.68 9.02 12.04
N PHE A 256 -24.72 8.25 11.53
CA PHE A 256 -24.67 6.82 11.75
C PHE A 256 -24.39 6.48 13.22
N LEU A 257 -23.48 7.21 13.90
CA LEU A 257 -23.24 7.01 15.34
C LEU A 257 -24.49 7.38 16.18
N THR A 258 -25.25 8.39 15.77
CA THR A 258 -26.54 8.71 16.36
C THR A 258 -27.55 7.56 16.18
N HIS A 259 -27.60 6.96 15.00
CA HIS A 259 -28.44 5.80 14.72
C HIS A 259 -28.05 4.59 15.58
N VAL A 260 -26.76 4.32 15.77
CA VAL A 260 -26.31 3.24 16.66
C VAL A 260 -26.74 3.52 18.10
N ALA A 261 -26.59 4.73 18.61
CA ALA A 261 -27.04 5.12 19.95
C ALA A 261 -28.56 4.92 20.12
N ALA A 262 -29.37 5.41 19.18
CA ALA A 262 -30.82 5.20 19.18
C ALA A 262 -31.21 3.71 19.12
N THR A 263 -30.44 2.89 18.39
CA THR A 263 -30.65 1.41 18.38
C THR A 263 -30.35 0.79 19.75
N VAL A 264 -29.36 1.29 20.48
CA VAL A 264 -29.07 0.84 21.86
C VAL A 264 -30.20 1.23 22.79
N GLU A 265 -30.73 2.46 22.72
CA GLU A 265 -31.88 2.92 23.52
C GLU A 265 -33.14 2.08 23.25
N ARG A 266 -33.39 1.78 21.98
CA ARG A 266 -34.46 0.85 21.57
C ARG A 266 -34.23 -0.53 22.18
N ALA A 267 -33.04 -1.08 22.10
CA ALA A 267 -32.71 -2.39 22.65
C ALA A 267 -32.87 -2.43 24.17
N LEU A 268 -32.48 -1.36 24.90
CA LEU A 268 -32.70 -1.23 26.34
C LEU A 268 -34.21 -1.25 26.73
N THR A 269 -35.07 -0.71 25.88
CA THR A 269 -36.53 -0.68 26.11
C THR A 269 -37.19 -2.00 25.76
N GLU A 270 -36.78 -2.65 24.68
CA GLU A 270 -37.40 -3.87 24.15
C GLU A 270 -36.94 -5.14 24.85
N ARG A 271 -35.70 -5.16 25.41
CA ARG A 271 -35.00 -6.36 25.87
C ARG A 271 -34.46 -6.20 27.29
N SER A 272 -34.27 -7.33 27.96
CA SER A 272 -33.64 -7.43 29.28
C SER A 272 -32.16 -7.87 29.16
N GLY A 273 -31.37 -7.75 30.23
CA GLY A 273 -29.95 -8.10 30.30
C GLY A 273 -29.00 -6.98 29.85
N ASP A 274 -27.71 -7.23 29.97
CA ASP A 274 -26.68 -6.27 29.57
C ASP A 274 -26.57 -6.16 28.05
N VAL A 275 -26.17 -4.98 27.56
CA VAL A 275 -26.00 -4.68 26.13
C VAL A 275 -24.53 -4.54 25.81
N LEU A 276 -24.06 -5.24 24.78
CA LEU A 276 -22.71 -5.09 24.22
C LEU A 276 -22.82 -4.44 22.83
N VAL A 277 -22.12 -3.32 22.66
CA VAL A 277 -22.14 -2.53 21.42
C VAL A 277 -20.80 -2.65 20.72
N PHE A 278 -20.78 -3.00 19.44
CA PHE A 278 -19.58 -3.05 18.63
C PHE A 278 -19.43 -1.86 17.71
N LEU A 279 -18.28 -1.18 17.80
CA LEU A 279 -17.90 -0.02 16.98
C LEU A 279 -16.47 -0.19 16.43
N PRO A 280 -16.11 0.44 15.29
CA PRO A 280 -14.83 0.19 14.64
C PRO A 280 -13.62 0.76 15.38
N GLY A 281 -13.78 1.80 16.20
CA GLY A 281 -12.63 2.45 16.85
C GLY A 281 -12.97 3.20 18.13
N ALA A 282 -11.91 3.53 18.89
CA ALA A 282 -12.05 4.21 20.19
C ALA A 282 -12.78 5.57 20.09
N ARG A 283 -12.60 6.32 18.99
CA ARG A 283 -13.29 7.60 18.77
C ARG A 283 -14.80 7.41 18.65
N GLU A 284 -15.21 6.42 17.90
CA GLU A 284 -16.61 6.07 17.70
C GLU A 284 -17.22 5.54 19.01
N VAL A 285 -16.43 4.79 19.80
CA VAL A 285 -16.82 4.34 21.15
C VAL A 285 -17.04 5.53 22.07
N ASP A 286 -16.09 6.46 22.15
CA ASP A 286 -16.21 7.65 23.00
C ASP A 286 -17.40 8.53 22.60
N ASP A 287 -17.68 8.70 21.31
CA ASP A 287 -18.83 9.45 20.79
C ASP A 287 -20.16 8.82 21.21
N VAL A 288 -20.33 7.50 20.99
CA VAL A 288 -21.56 6.78 21.37
C VAL A 288 -21.72 6.71 22.90
N VAL A 289 -20.64 6.49 23.67
CA VAL A 289 -20.68 6.55 25.13
C VAL A 289 -21.15 7.92 25.64
N SER A 290 -20.62 9.01 25.04
CA SER A 290 -21.03 10.37 25.41
C SER A 290 -22.53 10.60 25.18
N ARG A 291 -23.08 10.14 24.05
CA ARG A 291 -24.52 10.23 23.72
C ARG A 291 -25.38 9.42 24.69
N LEU A 292 -25.01 8.16 24.91
CA LEU A 292 -25.76 7.26 25.76
C LEU A 292 -25.76 7.70 27.23
N ARG A 293 -24.68 8.27 27.77
CA ARG A 293 -24.65 8.80 29.13
C ARG A 293 -25.61 9.96 29.36
N GLY A 294 -25.93 10.71 28.30
CA GLY A 294 -26.94 11.78 28.35
C GLY A 294 -28.39 11.30 28.28
N ALA A 295 -28.62 10.07 27.78
CA ALA A 295 -29.94 9.53 27.47
C ALA A 295 -30.29 8.23 28.23
N ALA A 296 -29.31 7.60 28.90
CA ALA A 296 -29.52 6.32 29.57
C ALA A 296 -30.53 6.41 30.72
N PRO A 297 -31.45 5.43 30.85
CA PRO A 297 -32.36 5.35 32.00
C PRO A 297 -31.60 5.23 33.32
N GLU A 298 -32.28 5.64 34.41
CA GLU A 298 -31.75 5.45 35.77
C GLU A 298 -31.50 3.95 36.04
N GLY A 299 -30.32 3.62 36.64
CA GLY A 299 -29.93 2.23 36.88
C GLY A 299 -29.17 1.55 35.73
N VAL A 300 -28.85 2.26 34.63
CA VAL A 300 -28.03 1.77 33.53
C VAL A 300 -26.66 2.42 33.53
N ASP A 301 -25.61 1.60 33.62
CA ASP A 301 -24.21 2.05 33.55
C ASP A 301 -23.67 1.96 32.13
N VAL A 302 -23.10 3.05 31.58
CA VAL A 302 -22.52 3.09 30.25
C VAL A 302 -20.98 3.12 30.34
N LEU A 303 -20.35 2.02 29.90
CA LEU A 303 -18.92 1.76 30.06
C LEU A 303 -18.24 1.60 28.69
N PRO A 304 -17.14 2.33 28.43
CA PRO A 304 -16.32 2.10 27.24
C PRO A 304 -15.40 0.88 27.43
N LEU A 305 -15.08 0.18 26.34
CA LEU A 305 -14.10 -0.93 26.33
C LEU A 305 -13.24 -0.91 25.05
N HIS A 306 -12.01 -0.44 25.17
CA HIS A 306 -11.03 -0.45 24.06
C HIS A 306 -9.61 -0.45 24.58
N GLY A 307 -8.64 -0.80 23.74
CA GLY A 307 -7.24 -1.02 24.11
C GLY A 307 -6.49 0.19 24.70
N ARG A 308 -7.01 1.42 24.50
CA ARG A 308 -6.39 2.67 25.00
C ARG A 308 -6.79 3.05 26.42
N LEU A 309 -7.77 2.35 26.98
CA LEU A 309 -8.21 2.62 28.36
C LEU A 309 -7.17 2.14 29.37
N PRO A 310 -7.09 2.79 30.56
CA PRO A 310 -6.35 2.25 31.69
C PRO A 310 -6.85 0.85 32.08
N ALA A 311 -5.97 0.00 32.60
CA ALA A 311 -6.32 -1.35 32.99
C ALA A 311 -7.53 -1.42 33.97
N SER A 312 -7.59 -0.51 34.94
CA SER A 312 -8.72 -0.43 35.90
C SER A 312 -10.07 -0.15 35.21
N ALA A 313 -10.09 0.68 34.18
CA ALA A 313 -11.32 0.96 33.41
C ALA A 313 -11.72 -0.24 32.53
N GLN A 314 -10.75 -0.95 31.97
CA GLN A 314 -11.00 -2.20 31.25
C GLN A 314 -11.54 -3.28 32.20
N ASP A 315 -10.95 -3.42 33.39
CA ASP A 315 -11.39 -4.37 34.40
C ASP A 315 -12.82 -4.07 34.89
N ALA A 316 -13.15 -2.79 35.08
CA ALA A 316 -14.51 -2.38 35.45
C ALA A 316 -15.56 -2.73 34.37
N ALA A 317 -15.20 -2.63 33.08
CA ALA A 317 -16.11 -3.00 31.98
C ALA A 317 -16.28 -4.54 31.86
N LEU A 318 -15.32 -5.32 32.35
CA LEU A 318 -15.34 -6.79 32.34
C LEU A 318 -15.91 -7.40 33.62
N ALA A 319 -16.04 -6.63 34.71
CA ALA A 319 -16.63 -7.10 35.95
C ALA A 319 -18.13 -7.39 35.77
N PRO A 320 -18.73 -8.34 36.53
CA PRO A 320 -20.17 -8.56 36.52
C PRO A 320 -20.96 -7.30 36.93
N SER A 321 -22.17 -7.15 36.40
CA SER A 321 -23.05 -6.04 36.80
C SER A 321 -23.44 -6.18 38.28
N PRO A 322 -23.44 -5.09 39.08
CA PRO A 322 -24.00 -5.11 40.43
C PRO A 322 -25.49 -5.49 40.41
N ALA A 323 -25.95 -6.14 41.46
CA ALA A 323 -27.35 -6.56 41.57
C ALA A 323 -28.30 -5.37 41.37
N GLY A 324 -29.30 -5.57 40.53
CA GLY A 324 -30.32 -4.54 40.26
C GLY A 324 -29.92 -3.46 39.25
N ARG A 325 -28.68 -3.50 38.71
CA ARG A 325 -28.21 -2.55 37.66
C ARG A 325 -28.01 -3.29 36.33
N ARG A 326 -28.23 -2.57 35.25
CA ARG A 326 -27.91 -3.00 33.89
C ARG A 326 -26.71 -2.21 33.39
N ARG A 327 -26.01 -2.75 32.42
CA ARG A 327 -24.93 -1.99 31.79
C ARG A 327 -24.98 -2.07 30.27
N VAL A 328 -24.45 -1.04 29.66
CA VAL A 328 -24.13 -0.97 28.24
C VAL A 328 -22.62 -0.89 28.10
N VAL A 329 -21.99 -1.94 27.58
CA VAL A 329 -20.55 -1.95 27.28
C VAL A 329 -20.37 -1.60 25.81
N VAL A 330 -19.81 -0.43 25.53
CA VAL A 330 -19.52 0.04 24.18
C VAL A 330 -18.08 -0.30 23.83
N SER A 331 -17.87 -1.22 22.89
CA SER A 331 -16.57 -1.83 22.64
C SER A 331 -16.10 -1.72 21.21
N THR A 332 -14.81 -1.84 20.99
CA THR A 332 -14.23 -2.20 19.71
C THR A 332 -14.23 -3.72 19.53
N ASN A 333 -13.56 -4.24 18.49
CA ASN A 333 -13.37 -5.68 18.29
C ASN A 333 -12.63 -6.41 19.43
N VAL A 334 -12.21 -5.70 20.47
CA VAL A 334 -11.60 -6.29 21.69
C VAL A 334 -12.52 -7.29 22.39
N ALA A 335 -13.85 -7.04 22.38
CA ALA A 335 -14.85 -7.95 22.95
C ALA A 335 -15.40 -8.99 21.95
N GLU A 336 -14.81 -9.08 20.74
CA GLU A 336 -15.32 -9.96 19.67
C GLU A 336 -14.97 -11.43 19.90
N SER A 337 -13.73 -11.76 20.27
CA SER A 337 -13.22 -13.14 20.40
C SER A 337 -12.77 -13.48 21.84
N SER A 338 -11.71 -12.86 22.28
CA SER A 338 -10.88 -13.31 23.41
C SER A 338 -11.37 -12.88 24.81
N LEU A 339 -12.40 -12.00 24.93
CA LEU A 339 -12.89 -11.52 26.22
C LEU A 339 -14.32 -11.96 26.48
N THR A 340 -14.63 -12.30 27.73
CA THR A 340 -15.99 -12.56 28.17
C THR A 340 -16.52 -11.35 28.95
N VAL A 341 -17.64 -10.80 28.50
CA VAL A 341 -18.41 -9.79 29.23
C VAL A 341 -19.63 -10.49 29.81
N PRO A 342 -19.66 -10.74 31.16
CA PRO A 342 -20.76 -11.48 31.77
C PRO A 342 -22.09 -10.74 31.68
N GLY A 343 -23.22 -11.44 31.64
CA GLY A 343 -24.56 -10.87 31.71
C GLY A 343 -25.10 -10.33 30.36
N VAL A 344 -24.29 -10.39 29.29
CA VAL A 344 -24.71 -9.90 27.95
C VAL A 344 -25.81 -10.78 27.36
N ARG A 345 -26.96 -10.18 27.03
CA ARG A 345 -28.09 -10.78 26.32
C ARG A 345 -28.43 -10.07 25.02
N VAL A 346 -27.91 -8.86 24.85
CA VAL A 346 -28.18 -8.05 23.66
C VAL A 346 -26.86 -7.58 23.06
N VAL A 347 -26.74 -7.76 21.77
CA VAL A 347 -25.63 -7.19 20.98
C VAL A 347 -26.18 -6.14 20.01
N VAL A 348 -25.54 -4.98 19.96
CA VAL A 348 -25.77 -3.97 18.91
C VAL A 348 -24.50 -3.89 18.09
N ASP A 349 -24.57 -4.35 16.84
CA ASP A 349 -23.40 -4.40 15.95
C ASP A 349 -23.49 -3.31 14.87
N SER A 350 -22.56 -2.35 14.89
CA SER A 350 -22.43 -1.36 13.82
C SER A 350 -22.10 -1.98 12.45
N THR A 351 -21.71 -3.26 12.43
CA THR A 351 -21.24 -3.99 11.24
C THR A 351 -20.03 -3.34 10.56
N LEU A 352 -19.22 -2.61 11.35
CA LEU A 352 -17.97 -2.00 10.94
C LEU A 352 -16.79 -2.55 11.75
N ALA A 353 -15.62 -2.59 11.12
CA ALA A 353 -14.36 -2.98 11.74
C ALA A 353 -13.21 -2.06 11.28
N ARG A 354 -12.07 -2.11 11.95
CA ARG A 354 -10.81 -1.51 11.48
C ARG A 354 -9.82 -2.60 11.15
N GLU A 355 -9.22 -2.49 9.97
CA GLU A 355 -8.19 -3.39 9.50
C GLU A 355 -6.91 -2.61 9.17
N PRO A 356 -5.72 -3.17 9.46
CA PRO A 356 -4.47 -2.61 8.98
C PRO A 356 -4.37 -2.78 7.47
N ARG A 357 -3.97 -1.72 6.76
CA ARG A 357 -3.73 -1.76 5.31
C ARG A 357 -2.49 -0.96 4.94
N LEU A 358 -1.75 -1.51 3.99
CA LEU A 358 -0.66 -0.82 3.31
C LEU A 358 -1.18 -0.27 1.97
N ASP A 359 -1.09 1.03 1.77
CA ASP A 359 -1.22 1.67 0.47
C ASP A 359 0.17 1.76 -0.16
N VAL A 360 0.49 0.81 -1.02
CA VAL A 360 1.82 0.70 -1.66
C VAL A 360 2.11 1.94 -2.52
N ALA A 361 1.12 2.44 -3.26
CA ALA A 361 1.28 3.60 -4.14
C ALA A 361 1.62 4.89 -3.36
N ARG A 362 1.16 4.99 -2.09
CA ARG A 362 1.44 6.12 -1.21
C ARG A 362 2.56 5.86 -0.21
N SER A 363 3.12 4.65 -0.19
CA SER A 363 4.09 4.20 0.84
C SER A 363 3.60 4.48 2.27
N MET A 364 2.32 4.24 2.52
CA MET A 364 1.67 4.52 3.80
C MET A 364 0.94 3.31 4.36
N SER A 365 1.19 3.02 5.62
CA SER A 365 0.43 2.05 6.40
C SER A 365 -0.52 2.74 7.36
N GLY A 366 -1.70 2.18 7.58
CA GLY A 366 -2.68 2.75 8.49
C GLY A 366 -3.90 1.85 8.69
N LEU A 367 -4.76 2.26 9.62
CA LEU A 367 -6.02 1.58 9.89
C LEU A 367 -7.13 2.13 8.98
N VAL A 368 -7.78 1.26 8.24
CA VAL A 368 -8.93 1.59 7.39
C VAL A 368 -10.20 1.01 8.02
N THR A 369 -11.27 1.82 8.05
CA THR A 369 -12.59 1.33 8.48
C THR A 369 -13.28 0.63 7.31
N VAL A 370 -13.69 -0.61 7.53
CA VAL A 370 -14.33 -1.49 6.53
C VAL A 370 -15.62 -2.10 7.08
N GLY A 371 -16.42 -2.71 6.21
CA GLY A 371 -17.53 -3.57 6.65
C GLY A 371 -17.00 -4.83 7.33
N VAL A 372 -17.64 -5.27 8.41
CA VAL A 372 -17.26 -6.51 9.11
C VAL A 372 -17.53 -7.73 8.22
N SER A 373 -16.70 -8.76 8.34
CA SER A 373 -16.96 -10.05 7.70
C SER A 373 -18.11 -10.80 8.36
N ARG A 374 -18.76 -11.73 7.63
CA ARG A 374 -19.84 -12.55 8.18
C ARG A 374 -19.38 -13.37 9.38
N ALA A 375 -18.20 -13.99 9.30
CA ALA A 375 -17.65 -14.78 10.39
C ALA A 375 -17.45 -13.93 11.66
N ALA A 376 -16.86 -12.74 11.55
CA ALA A 376 -16.69 -11.84 12.69
C ALA A 376 -18.05 -11.34 13.23
N GLY A 377 -18.99 -11.01 12.34
CA GLY A 377 -20.35 -10.60 12.77
C GLY A 377 -21.14 -11.73 13.46
N VAL A 378 -20.94 -13.00 13.06
CA VAL A 378 -21.50 -14.17 13.77
C VAL A 378 -20.85 -14.33 15.14
N GLN A 379 -19.53 -14.14 15.28
CA GLN A 379 -18.84 -14.17 16.58
C GLN A 379 -19.34 -13.07 17.52
N ARG A 380 -19.56 -11.84 17.01
CA ARG A 380 -20.14 -10.72 17.76
C ARG A 380 -21.54 -11.08 18.27
N ALA A 381 -22.40 -11.58 17.38
CA ALA A 381 -23.76 -12.01 17.70
C ALA A 381 -23.76 -13.11 18.78
N GLY A 382 -22.86 -14.09 18.67
CA GLY A 382 -22.69 -15.18 19.62
C GLY A 382 -22.41 -14.72 21.06
N ARG A 383 -21.97 -13.47 21.26
CA ARG A 383 -21.79 -12.90 22.61
C ARG A 383 -23.12 -12.77 23.38
N ALA A 384 -24.25 -12.53 22.67
CA ALA A 384 -25.56 -12.48 23.29
C ALA A 384 -26.10 -13.86 23.71
N GLY A 385 -25.71 -14.91 22.97
CA GLY A 385 -26.20 -16.28 23.18
C GLY A 385 -25.33 -17.17 24.09
N ARG A 386 -24.39 -16.61 24.86
CA ARG A 386 -23.48 -17.41 25.70
C ARG A 386 -24.11 -17.98 26.95
N GLU A 387 -24.87 -17.19 27.69
CA GLU A 387 -25.42 -17.53 28.99
C GLU A 387 -26.92 -17.78 28.94
N GLY A 388 -27.56 -17.71 27.81
CA GLY A 388 -28.95 -17.93 27.51
C GLY A 388 -29.40 -17.32 26.21
N PRO A 389 -30.70 -17.42 25.84
CA PRO A 389 -31.23 -16.82 24.60
C PRO A 389 -30.91 -15.34 24.50
N GLY A 390 -30.48 -14.90 23.33
CA GLY A 390 -30.03 -13.53 23.12
C GLY A 390 -30.56 -12.90 21.82
N VAL A 391 -30.28 -11.62 21.66
CA VAL A 391 -30.73 -10.83 20.49
C VAL A 391 -29.55 -10.04 19.94
N VAL A 392 -29.43 -9.98 18.60
CA VAL A 392 -28.47 -9.11 17.92
C VAL A 392 -29.21 -8.10 17.04
N TYR A 393 -28.91 -6.81 17.22
CA TYR A 393 -29.33 -5.72 16.36
C TYR A 393 -28.20 -5.40 15.39
N ARG A 394 -28.41 -5.65 14.09
CA ARG A 394 -27.43 -5.34 13.03
C ARG A 394 -27.76 -3.99 12.40
N CYS A 395 -26.86 -3.01 12.58
CA CYS A 395 -27.04 -1.64 12.03
C CYS A 395 -26.73 -1.61 10.53
N CYS A 396 -27.25 -2.55 9.76
CA CYS A 396 -27.13 -2.62 8.30
C CYS A 396 -28.37 -3.26 7.69
N SER A 397 -28.51 -3.17 6.37
CA SER A 397 -29.54 -3.90 5.64
C SER A 397 -29.13 -5.37 5.42
N THR A 398 -30.10 -6.23 5.18
CA THR A 398 -29.87 -7.63 4.77
C THR A 398 -29.04 -7.71 3.48
N THR A 399 -29.22 -6.77 2.56
CA THR A 399 -28.46 -6.67 1.32
C THR A 399 -26.98 -6.32 1.57
N ASP A 400 -26.72 -5.37 2.47
CA ASP A 400 -25.35 -5.04 2.85
C ASP A 400 -24.65 -6.21 3.53
N TRP A 401 -25.35 -6.89 4.41
CA TRP A 401 -24.88 -8.10 5.07
C TRP A 401 -24.55 -9.21 4.09
N ALA A 402 -25.45 -9.44 3.10
CA ALA A 402 -25.23 -10.43 2.06
C ALA A 402 -23.99 -10.17 1.20
N ARG A 403 -23.57 -8.90 1.07
CA ARG A 403 -22.35 -8.48 0.36
C ARG A 403 -21.09 -8.49 1.22
N SER A 404 -21.21 -8.68 2.53
CA SER A 404 -20.04 -8.76 3.42
C SER A 404 -19.17 -9.98 3.07
N PRO A 405 -17.83 -9.85 3.15
CA PRO A 405 -16.93 -10.98 2.94
C PRO A 405 -17.21 -12.10 3.93
N LEU A 406 -16.97 -13.35 3.55
CA LEU A 406 -17.23 -14.51 4.41
C LEU A 406 -16.34 -14.51 5.66
N ALA A 407 -15.03 -14.26 5.48
CA ALA A 407 -14.02 -14.22 6.54
C ALA A 407 -13.27 -12.88 6.54
N PRO A 408 -12.62 -12.47 7.65
CA PRO A 408 -11.73 -11.31 7.65
C PRO A 408 -10.54 -11.56 6.74
N THR A 409 -10.04 -10.48 6.12
CA THR A 409 -8.80 -10.57 5.34
C THR A 409 -7.64 -10.84 6.29
N PRO A 410 -6.82 -11.90 6.08
CA PRO A 410 -5.61 -12.13 6.86
C PRO A 410 -4.68 -10.91 6.83
N GLU A 411 -4.12 -10.53 7.98
CA GLU A 411 -3.24 -9.35 8.04
C GLU A 411 -2.01 -9.49 7.15
N ILE A 412 -1.49 -10.70 6.96
CA ILE A 412 -0.35 -10.97 6.07
C ILE A 412 -0.60 -10.54 4.62
N LEU A 413 -1.86 -10.51 4.18
CA LEU A 413 -2.24 -10.10 2.82
C LEU A 413 -2.50 -8.59 2.68
N SER A 414 -2.64 -7.85 3.78
CA SER A 414 -3.10 -6.46 3.74
C SER A 414 -2.24 -5.47 4.54
N ALA A 415 -1.49 -5.94 5.54
CA ALA A 415 -0.67 -5.10 6.42
C ALA A 415 0.68 -4.73 5.81
N ASP A 416 1.38 -3.80 6.44
CA ASP A 416 2.79 -3.49 6.17
C ASP A 416 3.68 -4.65 6.64
N LEU A 417 4.36 -5.31 5.71
CA LEU A 417 5.20 -6.46 6.00
C LEU A 417 6.64 -6.10 6.42
N THR A 418 7.00 -4.81 6.58
CA THR A 418 8.37 -4.40 6.93
C THR A 418 8.87 -5.07 8.23
N GLY A 419 7.99 -5.21 9.22
CA GLY A 419 8.31 -5.92 10.47
C GLY A 419 8.54 -7.41 10.24
N ALA A 420 7.63 -8.08 9.54
CA ALA A 420 7.74 -9.50 9.23
C ALA A 420 8.97 -9.79 8.36
N ALA A 421 9.27 -8.94 7.37
CA ALA A 421 10.47 -9.08 6.54
C ALA A 421 11.76 -8.97 7.35
N LEU A 422 11.81 -8.11 8.38
CA LEU A 422 12.96 -8.05 9.28
C LEU A 422 13.10 -9.33 10.12
N GLU A 423 11.99 -9.82 10.68
CA GLU A 423 11.98 -11.07 11.45
C GLU A 423 12.43 -12.26 10.57
N LEU A 424 11.96 -12.34 9.32
CA LEU A 424 12.39 -13.36 8.35
C LEU A 424 13.88 -13.24 7.99
N ALA A 425 14.39 -12.02 7.83
CA ALA A 425 15.79 -11.78 7.55
C ALA A 425 16.69 -12.17 8.73
N VAL A 426 16.24 -11.90 9.98
CA VAL A 426 16.95 -12.32 11.20
C VAL A 426 16.92 -13.83 11.36
N TRP A 427 15.81 -14.48 10.98
CA TRP A 427 15.68 -15.94 11.02
C TRP A 427 16.56 -16.66 9.98
N GLY A 428 17.01 -15.94 8.93
CA GLY A 428 17.84 -16.50 7.87
C GLY A 428 17.09 -16.88 6.59
N VAL A 429 15.78 -16.57 6.50
CA VAL A 429 14.92 -16.86 5.33
C VAL A 429 14.20 -15.58 4.86
N PRO A 430 14.96 -14.61 4.32
CA PRO A 430 14.44 -13.27 4.01
C PRO A 430 13.29 -13.22 3.00
N ASP A 431 13.11 -14.27 2.20
CA ASP A 431 12.02 -14.43 1.24
C ASP A 431 10.87 -15.29 1.80
N GLY A 432 11.04 -15.84 3.01
CA GLY A 432 10.07 -16.74 3.63
C GLY A 432 9.92 -18.10 2.95
N ALA A 433 10.82 -18.45 2.03
CA ALA A 433 10.78 -19.74 1.31
C ALA A 433 11.00 -20.91 2.25
N GLY A 434 10.25 -22.00 2.04
CA GLY A 434 10.36 -23.22 2.84
C GLY A 434 9.60 -23.18 4.17
N LEU A 435 9.10 -22.02 4.60
CA LEU A 435 8.28 -21.94 5.82
C LEU A 435 6.84 -22.40 5.56
N ALA A 436 6.24 -23.03 6.57
CA ALA A 436 4.87 -23.53 6.51
C ALA A 436 3.84 -22.40 6.77
N TRP A 437 3.48 -21.65 5.74
CA TRP A 437 2.53 -20.56 5.85
C TRP A 437 1.07 -21.01 5.86
N VAL A 438 0.25 -20.36 6.67
CA VAL A 438 -1.22 -20.46 6.55
C VAL A 438 -1.68 -19.78 5.26
N ASP A 439 -1.23 -18.56 4.99
CA ASP A 439 -1.29 -17.91 3.69
C ASP A 439 0.09 -17.30 3.41
N GLU A 440 0.60 -17.52 2.21
CA GLU A 440 1.88 -16.95 1.80
C GLU A 440 1.80 -15.42 1.73
N PRO A 441 2.84 -14.71 2.20
CA PRO A 441 2.91 -13.27 2.03
C PRO A 441 2.93 -12.92 0.54
N PRO A 442 2.18 -11.88 0.08
CA PRO A 442 2.21 -11.46 -1.31
C PRO A 442 3.64 -11.09 -1.75
N ALA A 443 4.16 -11.72 -2.80
CA ALA A 443 5.55 -11.54 -3.24
C ALA A 443 5.91 -10.06 -3.48
N ALA A 444 5.01 -9.28 -4.08
CA ALA A 444 5.22 -7.84 -4.31
C ALA A 444 5.28 -7.04 -3.00
N ALA A 445 4.46 -7.37 -1.99
CA ALA A 445 4.46 -6.70 -0.69
C ALA A 445 5.73 -7.05 0.11
N LEU A 446 6.17 -8.31 0.06
CA LEU A 446 7.39 -8.74 0.71
C LEU A 446 8.63 -8.12 0.05
N ALA A 447 8.68 -8.05 -1.29
CA ALA A 447 9.74 -7.38 -2.02
C ALA A 447 9.82 -5.88 -1.66
N ALA A 448 8.69 -5.18 -1.62
CA ALA A 448 8.64 -3.77 -1.19
C ALA A 448 9.08 -3.58 0.28
N ALA A 449 8.75 -4.53 1.15
CA ALA A 449 9.19 -4.52 2.54
C ALA A 449 10.71 -4.72 2.66
N ARG A 450 11.30 -5.62 1.89
CA ARG A 450 12.76 -5.83 1.82
C ARG A 450 13.49 -4.59 1.31
N GLU A 451 13.02 -4.00 0.22
CA GLU A 451 13.55 -2.74 -0.29
C GLU A 451 13.47 -1.61 0.75
N ALA A 452 12.38 -1.57 1.54
CA ALA A 452 12.27 -0.63 2.65
C ALA A 452 13.32 -0.89 3.75
N LEU A 453 13.63 -2.16 4.07
CA LEU A 453 14.69 -2.51 5.02
C LEU A 453 16.08 -2.11 4.51
N GLU A 454 16.35 -2.31 3.23
CA GLU A 454 17.62 -1.88 2.58
C GLU A 454 17.77 -0.37 2.65
N ARG A 455 16.75 0.40 2.27
CA ARG A 455 16.74 1.88 2.39
C ARG A 455 16.91 2.38 3.83
N LEU A 456 16.43 1.61 4.81
CA LEU A 456 16.62 1.92 6.23
C LEU A 456 17.99 1.46 6.78
N GLY A 457 18.81 0.76 5.98
CA GLY A 457 20.10 0.21 6.39
C GLY A 457 20.00 -0.97 7.36
N LEU A 458 18.84 -1.68 7.37
CA LEU A 458 18.58 -2.81 8.27
C LEU A 458 18.89 -4.17 7.64
N ALA A 459 18.87 -4.23 6.32
CA ALA A 459 19.27 -5.39 5.51
C ALA A 459 20.10 -4.90 4.30
N GLY A 460 20.81 -5.81 3.66
CA GLY A 460 21.62 -5.57 2.46
C GLY A 460 21.81 -6.88 1.69
N ALA A 461 22.73 -6.88 0.70
CA ALA A 461 23.01 -8.05 -0.12
C ALA A 461 23.48 -9.26 0.71
N ASP A 462 24.20 -9.00 1.80
CA ASP A 462 24.76 -10.02 2.71
C ASP A 462 23.76 -10.43 3.83
N GLY A 463 22.49 -10.01 3.72
CA GLY A 463 21.46 -10.32 4.71
C GLY A 463 21.20 -9.18 5.72
N VAL A 464 20.77 -9.53 6.94
CA VAL A 464 20.46 -8.57 7.99
C VAL A 464 21.71 -7.91 8.56
N THR A 465 21.70 -6.57 8.65
CA THR A 465 22.82 -5.80 9.21
C THR A 465 22.89 -5.91 10.75
N PRO A 466 24.03 -5.55 11.39
CA PRO A 466 24.09 -5.45 12.85
C PRO A 466 23.04 -4.50 13.43
N LEU A 467 22.76 -3.37 12.76
CA LEU A 467 21.69 -2.45 13.12
C LEU A 467 20.31 -3.12 12.98
N GLY A 468 20.10 -3.92 11.91
CA GLY A 468 18.86 -4.67 11.73
C GLY A 468 18.59 -5.65 12.86
N ARG A 469 19.59 -6.41 13.28
CA ARG A 469 19.48 -7.32 14.45
C ARG A 469 19.17 -6.55 15.74
N ALA A 470 19.84 -5.42 15.98
CA ALA A 470 19.57 -4.59 17.15
C ALA A 470 18.13 -4.05 17.14
N VAL A 471 17.62 -3.63 15.97
CA VAL A 471 16.25 -3.13 15.80
C VAL A 471 15.22 -4.22 16.04
N ALA A 472 15.41 -5.44 15.53
CA ALA A 472 14.54 -6.59 15.77
C ALA A 472 14.44 -6.93 17.27
N GLY A 473 15.55 -6.79 18.01
CA GLY A 473 15.59 -6.99 19.47
C GLY A 473 14.82 -5.95 20.28
N LEU A 474 14.48 -4.79 19.71
CA LEU A 474 13.82 -3.70 20.44
C LEU A 474 12.29 -3.88 20.52
N PRO A 475 11.66 -3.50 21.63
CA PRO A 475 10.21 -3.65 21.81
C PRO A 475 9.43 -2.49 21.18
N ALA A 476 9.73 -2.13 19.93
CA ALA A 476 9.08 -1.06 19.19
C ALA A 476 8.85 -1.48 17.71
N GLY A 477 8.12 -0.71 16.94
CA GLY A 477 8.06 -0.91 15.50
C GLY A 477 9.42 -0.68 14.85
N VAL A 478 9.67 -1.28 13.69
CA VAL A 478 10.98 -1.25 13.01
C VAL A 478 11.50 0.18 12.82
N ARG A 479 10.65 1.08 12.37
CA ARG A 479 11.01 2.47 12.09
C ARG A 479 11.29 3.27 13.35
N GLU A 480 10.46 3.09 14.39
CA GLU A 480 10.62 3.74 15.70
C GLU A 480 11.83 3.18 16.45
N ALA A 481 12.09 1.88 16.36
CA ALA A 481 13.27 1.23 16.94
C ALA A 481 14.55 1.73 16.28
N ARG A 482 14.57 1.82 14.93
CA ARG A 482 15.67 2.40 14.19
C ARG A 482 15.91 3.85 14.59
N ALA A 483 14.84 4.66 14.64
CA ALA A 483 14.95 6.07 15.02
C ALA A 483 15.50 6.24 16.45
N LEU A 484 15.08 5.39 17.39
CA LEU A 484 15.61 5.38 18.74
C LEU A 484 17.13 5.16 18.73
N LEU A 485 17.61 4.13 18.03
CA LEU A 485 19.03 3.82 17.98
C LEU A 485 19.84 4.89 17.22
N ALA A 486 19.33 5.39 16.11
CA ALA A 486 20.01 6.41 15.30
C ALA A 486 20.08 7.78 16.01
N THR A 487 19.10 8.11 16.84
CA THR A 487 19.08 9.41 17.55
C THR A 487 19.71 9.36 18.95
N ALA A 488 19.90 8.16 19.52
CA ALA A 488 20.50 7.99 20.85
C ALA A 488 21.92 8.54 20.98
N PRO A 489 22.83 8.42 20.00
CA PRO A 489 24.17 9.05 20.06
C PRO A 489 24.12 10.57 20.18
N VAL A 490 23.18 11.23 19.50
CA VAL A 490 23.03 12.69 19.46
C VAL A 490 22.26 13.22 20.67
N LEU A 491 21.15 12.58 21.03
CA LEU A 491 20.22 13.05 22.07
C LEU A 491 20.54 12.47 23.46
N GLY A 492 21.34 11.42 23.53
CA GLY A 492 21.46 10.56 24.70
C GLY A 492 20.27 9.55 24.81
N ALA A 493 20.51 8.32 25.23
CA ALA A 493 19.53 7.23 25.30
C ALA A 493 18.22 7.62 26.00
N ARG A 494 18.31 8.33 27.13
CA ARG A 494 17.13 8.77 27.91
C ARG A 494 16.22 9.72 27.12
N ARG A 495 16.79 10.69 26.41
CA ARG A 495 16.02 11.70 25.68
C ARG A 495 15.43 11.09 24.41
N ALA A 496 16.23 10.34 23.65
CA ALA A 496 15.76 9.58 22.51
C ALA A 496 14.59 8.66 22.87
N ALA A 497 14.70 7.89 23.96
CA ALA A 497 13.64 7.03 24.47
C ALA A 497 12.36 7.80 24.86
N ARG A 498 12.49 8.98 25.50
CA ARG A 498 11.35 9.83 25.87
C ARG A 498 10.63 10.40 24.63
N ALA A 499 11.37 10.77 23.60
CA ALA A 499 10.81 11.23 22.34
C ALA A 499 10.14 10.08 21.57
N THR A 500 10.81 8.93 21.44
CA THR A 500 10.24 7.73 20.80
C THR A 500 8.98 7.26 21.52
N ALA A 501 8.91 7.34 22.86
CA ALA A 501 7.73 6.98 23.62
C ALA A 501 6.47 7.80 23.26
N LEU A 502 6.61 9.01 22.73
CA LEU A 502 5.47 9.81 22.24
C LEU A 502 4.86 9.22 20.97
N LEU A 503 5.66 8.49 20.18
CA LEU A 503 5.19 7.81 18.96
C LEU A 503 4.60 6.43 19.29
N THR A 504 5.13 5.74 20.30
CA THR A 504 4.85 4.31 20.56
C THR A 504 3.87 4.05 21.71
N ALA A 505 3.58 5.03 22.58
CA ALA A 505 2.73 4.85 23.78
C ALA A 505 1.22 4.84 23.51
N ASP A 506 0.80 4.83 22.24
CA ASP A 506 -0.61 4.87 21.79
C ASP A 506 -1.40 6.07 22.36
N LEU A 507 -0.75 7.21 22.50
CA LEU A 507 -1.34 8.45 22.96
C LEU A 507 -1.88 9.27 21.80
N ARG A 508 -2.95 10.03 22.06
CA ARG A 508 -3.52 10.92 21.05
C ARG A 508 -2.86 12.29 21.11
N ALA A 509 -2.24 12.70 20.02
CA ALA A 509 -1.71 14.04 19.86
C ALA A 509 -2.85 15.08 19.68
N PRO A 510 -2.96 16.09 20.54
CA PRO A 510 -3.98 17.14 20.40
C PRO A 510 -3.81 17.87 19.06
N GLY A 511 -4.87 17.94 18.24
CA GLY A 511 -4.78 18.56 16.92
C GLY A 511 -3.74 17.91 15.96
N GLY A 512 -3.24 16.72 16.27
CA GLY A 512 -2.14 16.08 15.55
C GLY A 512 -0.74 16.53 15.96
N ASP A 513 -0.62 17.38 17.00
CA ASP A 513 0.63 18.00 17.42
C ASP A 513 1.34 17.18 18.52
N LEU A 514 2.46 16.55 18.17
CA LEU A 514 3.31 15.80 19.11
C LEU A 514 4.03 16.70 20.12
N THR A 515 4.28 17.97 19.80
CA THR A 515 4.90 18.91 20.75
C THR A 515 3.91 19.33 21.83
N ALA A 516 2.64 19.51 21.46
CA ALA A 516 1.56 19.71 22.43
C ALA A 516 1.37 18.48 23.32
N LEU A 517 1.43 17.28 22.76
CA LEU A 517 1.40 16.03 23.54
C LEU A 517 2.60 15.94 24.50
N ALA A 518 3.82 16.29 24.04
CA ALA A 518 5.02 16.30 24.88
C ALA A 518 4.86 17.23 26.09
N ARG A 519 4.31 18.42 25.90
CA ARG A 519 4.00 19.37 26.96
C ARG A 519 2.96 18.81 27.94
N GLN A 520 1.88 18.22 27.43
CA GLN A 520 0.81 17.60 28.21
C GLN A 520 1.34 16.51 29.14
N VAL A 521 2.07 15.52 28.60
CA VAL A 521 2.54 14.36 29.40
C VAL A 521 3.65 14.74 30.37
N ARG A 522 4.48 15.74 30.04
CA ARG A 522 5.50 16.28 30.93
C ARG A 522 4.89 17.02 32.11
N GLY A 523 3.82 17.77 31.88
CA GLY A 523 3.07 18.47 32.95
C GLY A 523 2.21 17.56 33.81
N GLY A 524 2.28 16.24 33.69
CA GLY A 524 1.48 15.29 34.48
C GLY A 524 0.06 15.07 33.97
N GLY A 525 -0.30 15.60 32.79
CA GLY A 525 -1.61 15.44 32.17
C GLY A 525 -1.91 14.01 31.72
N ALA A 526 -3.05 13.83 31.06
CA ALA A 526 -3.52 12.53 30.60
C ALA A 526 -2.45 11.79 29.76
N GLY A 527 -2.21 10.51 30.07
CA GLY A 527 -1.20 9.68 29.41
C GLY A 527 0.20 9.75 30.01
N SER A 528 0.48 10.64 30.97
CA SER A 528 1.81 10.81 31.58
C SER A 528 2.38 9.51 32.16
N GLY A 529 1.55 8.70 32.83
CA GLY A 529 1.97 7.42 33.40
C GLY A 529 2.41 6.41 32.33
N ALA A 530 1.60 6.25 31.29
CA ALA A 530 1.88 5.37 30.16
C ALA A 530 3.15 5.80 29.41
N TRP A 531 3.28 7.09 29.12
CA TRP A 531 4.49 7.65 28.51
C TRP A 531 5.76 7.39 29.32
N LYS A 532 5.71 7.64 30.67
CA LYS A 532 6.87 7.42 31.55
C LYS A 532 7.28 5.94 31.57
N ALA A 533 6.31 5.03 31.64
CA ALA A 533 6.57 3.59 31.62
C ALA A 533 7.21 3.16 30.31
N GLU A 534 6.67 3.61 29.19
CA GLU A 534 7.18 3.32 27.87
C GLU A 534 8.58 3.91 27.64
N ALA A 535 8.81 5.16 28.06
CA ALA A 535 10.12 5.79 27.97
C ALA A 535 11.20 5.04 28.74
N ARG A 536 10.90 4.57 29.98
CA ARG A 536 11.85 3.75 30.77
C ARG A 536 12.15 2.45 30.08
N ARG A 537 11.14 1.78 29.54
CA ARG A 537 11.30 0.50 28.84
C ARG A 537 12.19 0.65 27.61
N LEU A 538 11.96 1.67 26.81
CA LEU A 538 12.76 1.97 25.60
C LEU A 538 14.19 2.40 25.97
N GLU A 539 14.38 3.19 27.03
CA GLU A 539 15.71 3.56 27.53
C GLU A 539 16.52 2.35 27.95
N GLN A 540 15.91 1.42 28.71
CA GLN A 540 16.57 0.18 29.14
C GLN A 540 16.93 -0.71 27.94
N ALA A 541 16.03 -0.82 26.96
CA ALA A 541 16.28 -1.61 25.75
C ALA A 541 17.39 -1.00 24.90
N CYS A 542 17.38 0.32 24.69
CA CYS A 542 18.41 1.05 23.96
C CYS A 542 19.81 0.88 24.62
N ARG A 543 19.88 1.01 25.94
CA ARG A 543 21.16 0.82 26.66
C ARG A 543 21.67 -0.61 26.56
N ARG A 544 20.80 -1.62 26.58
CA ARG A 544 21.20 -3.03 26.38
C ARG A 544 21.73 -3.25 24.97
N ALA A 545 21.02 -2.77 23.95
CA ALA A 545 21.45 -2.88 22.57
C ALA A 545 22.83 -2.22 22.34
N ALA A 546 23.14 -1.11 23.02
CA ALA A 546 24.44 -0.45 22.95
C ALA A 546 25.56 -1.26 23.63
N LEU A 547 25.25 -2.07 24.66
CA LEU A 547 26.22 -2.94 25.34
C LEU A 547 26.49 -4.24 24.57
N GLU A 548 25.52 -4.71 23.79
CA GLU A 548 25.59 -5.92 22.96
C GLU A 548 26.31 -5.67 21.61
N GLN A 549 26.62 -4.41 21.28
CA GLN A 549 27.47 -4.01 20.17
C GLN A 549 28.83 -3.48 20.69
N PRO A 550 29.77 -4.33 21.12
CA PRO A 550 31.11 -3.86 21.45
C PRO A 550 31.84 -3.50 20.16
N GLY A 551 32.07 -2.19 19.95
CA GLY A 551 33.04 -1.55 19.11
C GLY A 551 33.44 -2.30 17.84
N ASP A 552 32.63 -2.30 16.80
CA ASP A 552 33.07 -2.60 15.46
C ASP A 552 33.74 -1.33 14.92
N PRO A 553 35.08 -1.31 14.66
CA PRO A 553 35.76 -0.13 14.12
C PRO A 553 35.37 0.21 12.67
N GLU A 554 34.58 -0.64 12.01
CA GLU A 554 34.03 -0.44 10.67
C GLU A 554 32.53 -0.05 10.65
N ALA A 555 31.92 0.24 11.81
CA ALA A 555 30.57 0.80 11.81
C ALA A 555 30.58 2.09 10.98
N PRO A 556 29.71 2.23 9.96
CA PRO A 556 29.65 3.43 9.16
C PRO A 556 29.46 4.64 10.07
N ASP A 557 30.43 5.53 10.06
CA ASP A 557 30.45 6.77 10.83
C ASP A 557 29.33 7.68 10.34
N PHE A 558 28.11 7.53 10.92
CA PHE A 558 26.98 8.41 10.63
C PHE A 558 27.22 9.86 11.10
N ALA A 559 28.36 10.13 11.75
CA ALA A 559 28.79 11.47 12.14
C ALA A 559 29.64 12.21 11.09
N SER A 560 30.19 11.50 10.10
CA SER A 560 31.10 12.09 9.10
C SER A 560 30.43 12.69 7.87
N GLY A 561 29.09 12.65 7.75
CA GLY A 561 28.30 13.32 6.69
C GLY A 561 27.70 14.67 7.08
N GLY A 562 27.91 15.16 8.29
CA GLY A 562 27.44 16.48 8.73
C GLY A 562 28.47 17.58 8.48
N PRO A 563 28.07 18.79 8.04
CA PRO A 563 28.99 19.89 7.87
C PRO A 563 29.67 20.25 9.20
N GLN A 564 31.00 20.26 9.19
CA GLN A 564 31.82 20.73 10.30
C GLN A 564 31.37 22.14 10.74
N ALA A 565 31.00 22.28 12.01
CA ALA A 565 30.81 23.60 12.60
C ALA A 565 32.14 24.40 12.51
N PRO A 566 32.09 25.72 12.22
CA PRO A 566 33.30 26.52 12.15
C PRO A 566 33.98 26.59 13.52
N ASP A 567 35.27 26.24 13.51
CA ASP A 567 36.16 26.29 14.65
C ASP A 567 36.29 27.74 15.17
N THR A 568 35.66 28.06 16.29
CA THR A 568 35.97 29.23 17.09
C THR A 568 36.83 28.79 18.28
N GLY A 569 38.09 28.74 18.05
CA GLY A 569 39.08 28.49 19.09
C GLY A 569 38.97 29.50 20.21
N ARG A 570 38.80 28.99 21.44
CA ARG A 570 39.40 29.51 22.66
C ARG A 570 39.21 28.49 23.78
N GLY A 571 40.36 28.01 24.26
CA GLY A 571 40.40 27.06 25.35
C GLY A 571 39.97 27.66 26.68
N ARG A 572 39.45 26.78 27.51
CA ARG A 572 39.67 26.79 28.98
C ARG A 572 39.25 25.42 29.54
N GLU A 573 40.17 24.78 30.19
CA GLU A 573 39.89 23.70 31.12
C GLU A 573 39.05 24.18 32.27
N GLU A 574 37.98 23.48 32.58
CA GLU A 574 37.40 23.44 33.94
C GLU A 574 36.73 22.08 34.17
N THR A 575 37.36 21.39 35.11
CA THR A 575 36.83 20.19 35.78
C THR A 575 35.62 20.62 36.65
N GLY A 576 34.41 20.19 36.29
CA GLY A 576 33.17 20.39 37.03
C GLY A 576 32.21 19.27 36.86
N SER A 577 31.72 18.68 37.94
CA SER A 577 30.78 17.59 38.09
C SER A 577 29.53 17.77 37.23
N PRO A 578 28.94 16.70 36.60
CA PRO A 578 27.86 16.84 35.59
C PRO A 578 26.43 17.07 36.08
N ASP A 579 26.21 17.45 37.35
CA ASP A 579 24.84 17.47 37.94
C ASP A 579 24.17 18.82 38.14
N ALA A 580 24.72 19.93 37.63
CA ALA A 580 24.13 21.25 37.84
C ALA A 580 24.02 22.10 36.57
N VAL A 581 23.15 21.71 35.64
CA VAL A 581 22.68 22.60 34.56
C VAL A 581 21.16 22.71 34.63
N GLY A 582 20.69 23.95 34.78
CA GLY A 582 19.37 24.32 35.18
C GLY A 582 18.19 23.84 34.35
N GLU A 583 17.05 23.67 35.02
CA GLU A 583 15.76 23.13 34.48
C GLU A 583 15.14 23.98 33.36
N GLY A 584 15.54 25.23 33.17
CA GLY A 584 14.96 26.12 32.16
C GLY A 584 15.36 25.82 30.71
N THR A 585 16.60 25.37 30.49
CA THR A 585 17.11 25.02 29.12
C THR A 585 16.66 23.62 28.69
N ARG A 586 16.23 22.77 29.63
CA ARG A 586 15.78 21.41 29.40
C ARG A 586 14.36 21.28 28.80
N ALA A 587 13.59 22.36 28.80
CA ALA A 587 12.18 22.35 28.38
C ALA A 587 12.01 22.34 26.87
N HIS A 588 12.81 23.10 26.14
CA HIS A 588 12.76 23.12 24.65
C HIS A 588 13.33 21.89 23.99
N ASP A 589 14.01 21.03 24.73
CA ASP A 589 14.80 19.93 24.27
C ASP A 589 13.97 18.68 23.88
N LEU A 590 12.81 18.42 24.53
CA LEU A 590 11.96 17.25 24.17
C LEU A 590 11.14 17.52 22.90
N GLU A 591 10.74 18.76 22.67
CA GLU A 591 9.95 19.15 21.50
C GLU A 591 10.80 19.04 20.22
N SER A 592 12.05 19.50 20.27
CA SER A 592 13.01 19.30 19.17
C SER A 592 13.39 17.84 18.99
N ALA A 593 13.57 17.10 20.09
CA ALA A 593 13.90 15.69 20.04
C ALA A 593 12.78 14.85 19.38
N VAL A 594 11.52 15.19 19.62
CA VAL A 594 10.41 14.44 18.99
C VAL A 594 10.32 14.71 17.49
N ALA A 595 10.63 15.91 17.03
CA ALA A 595 10.70 16.22 15.60
C ALA A 595 11.82 15.43 14.90
N LEU A 596 13.00 15.37 15.51
CA LEU A 596 14.13 14.60 15.02
C LEU A 596 13.80 13.09 14.95
N VAL A 597 13.26 12.54 16.03
CA VAL A 597 12.88 11.12 16.08
C VAL A 597 11.79 10.80 15.06
N ALA A 598 10.74 11.63 14.94
CA ALA A 598 9.66 11.44 13.98
C ALA A 598 10.16 11.48 12.52
N GLY A 599 11.01 12.47 12.20
CA GLY A 599 11.61 12.58 10.86
C GLY A 599 12.58 11.44 10.55
N THR A 600 13.35 10.97 11.54
CA THR A 600 14.23 9.81 11.38
C THR A 600 13.44 8.52 11.19
N ALA A 601 12.31 8.36 11.88
CA ALA A 601 11.45 7.18 11.76
C ALA A 601 10.78 7.10 10.37
N GLN A 602 10.32 8.24 9.85
CA GLN A 602 9.51 8.33 8.64
C GLN A 602 10.03 9.44 7.70
N PRO A 603 11.26 9.34 7.16
CA PRO A 603 11.83 10.40 6.34
C PRO A 603 11.03 10.65 5.06
N GLN A 604 10.39 9.62 4.48
CA GLN A 604 9.50 9.73 3.32
C GLN A 604 8.19 10.49 3.63
N TRP A 605 7.83 10.66 4.90
CA TRP A 605 6.65 11.41 5.34
C TRP A 605 6.98 12.83 5.84
N ILE A 606 8.26 13.24 5.77
CA ILE A 606 8.59 14.66 5.91
C ILE A 606 7.79 15.41 4.85
N ALA A 607 7.11 16.48 5.26
CA ALA A 607 6.12 17.14 4.42
C ALA A 607 6.27 18.64 4.44
N ARG A 608 6.08 19.28 3.27
CA ARG A 608 6.06 20.73 3.09
C ARG A 608 4.64 21.19 2.81
N ARG A 609 4.25 22.32 3.39
CA ARG A 609 2.93 22.93 3.18
C ARG A 609 2.74 23.32 1.70
N ARG A 610 1.55 23.05 1.19
CA ARG A 610 1.10 23.50 -0.14
C ARG A 610 0.48 24.88 -0.02
N GLY A 611 1.16 25.89 -0.54
CA GLY A 611 0.67 27.26 -0.54
C GLY A 611 0.87 28.03 0.79
N PRO A 612 0.24 29.21 0.93
CA PRO A 612 0.37 30.07 2.09
C PRO A 612 -0.27 29.46 3.35
N ALA A 613 0.06 29.99 4.52
CA ALA A 613 -0.59 29.59 5.78
C ALA A 613 -2.11 29.80 5.67
N PRO A 614 -2.92 28.78 6.06
CA PRO A 614 -4.37 28.90 5.97
C PRO A 614 -4.90 29.92 6.98
N GLN A 615 -6.07 30.50 6.70
CA GLN A 615 -6.79 31.31 7.66
C GLN A 615 -7.18 30.47 8.89
N ALA A 616 -7.29 31.12 10.05
CA ALA A 616 -7.66 30.44 11.29
C ALA A 616 -8.92 29.57 11.12
N GLY A 617 -8.85 28.32 11.57
CA GLY A 617 -9.96 27.36 11.50
C GLY A 617 -10.10 26.60 10.17
N LYS A 618 -9.28 26.87 9.16
CA LYS A 618 -9.24 26.09 7.92
C LYS A 618 -8.22 24.94 7.98
N GLU A 619 -8.41 23.92 7.18
CA GLU A 619 -7.46 22.80 7.03
C GLU A 619 -6.18 23.27 6.31
N ALA A 620 -5.03 22.80 6.74
CA ALA A 620 -3.75 22.98 6.05
C ALA A 620 -3.38 21.74 5.26
N HIS A 621 -2.92 21.94 4.04
CA HIS A 621 -2.54 20.86 3.12
C HIS A 621 -1.03 20.82 2.92
N TYR A 622 -0.48 19.61 2.86
CA TYR A 622 0.95 19.34 2.74
C TYR A 622 1.23 18.34 1.62
N ALA A 623 2.44 18.36 1.11
CA ALA A 623 2.97 17.32 0.25
C ALA A 623 4.11 16.62 0.97
N SER A 624 4.10 15.29 1.03
CA SER A 624 5.22 14.52 1.58
C SER A 624 6.34 14.35 0.56
N VAL A 625 7.53 13.98 1.05
CA VAL A 625 8.68 13.59 0.22
C VAL A 625 8.30 12.46 -0.75
N ALA A 626 7.48 11.49 -0.31
CA ALA A 626 6.96 10.42 -1.16
C ALA A 626 5.86 10.86 -2.15
N GLY A 627 5.45 12.13 -2.18
CA GLY A 627 4.44 12.66 -3.10
C GLY A 627 3.00 12.53 -2.62
N THR A 628 2.75 12.00 -1.44
CA THR A 628 1.41 11.85 -0.91
C THR A 628 0.87 13.18 -0.38
N GLY A 629 -0.38 13.48 -0.73
CA GLY A 629 -1.12 14.59 -0.15
C GLY A 629 -1.52 14.31 1.30
N LEU A 630 -1.29 15.29 2.17
CA LEU A 630 -1.56 15.22 3.59
C LEU A 630 -2.37 16.44 4.04
N ARG A 631 -3.22 16.29 5.05
CA ARG A 631 -3.97 17.40 5.63
C ARG A 631 -3.96 17.37 7.16
N LEU A 632 -3.86 18.52 7.76
CA LEU A 632 -4.02 18.71 9.20
C LEU A 632 -5.51 18.89 9.57
N PRO A 633 -5.90 18.48 10.79
CA PRO A 633 -7.21 18.85 11.31
C PRO A 633 -7.37 20.38 11.37
N ALA A 634 -8.58 20.85 11.12
CA ALA A 634 -8.89 22.28 11.28
C ALA A 634 -8.56 22.76 12.70
N GLY A 635 -7.91 23.92 12.81
CA GLY A 635 -7.50 24.50 14.10
C GLY A 635 -6.25 23.89 14.73
N SER A 636 -5.48 23.02 14.01
CA SER A 636 -4.18 22.55 14.49
C SER A 636 -3.17 23.70 14.57
N ALA A 637 -2.43 23.77 15.67
CA ALA A 637 -1.34 24.75 15.85
C ALA A 637 -0.20 24.55 14.83
N LEU A 638 -0.05 23.35 14.27
CA LEU A 638 0.95 23.03 13.26
C LEU A 638 0.65 23.66 11.89
N ALA A 639 -0.54 24.24 11.67
CA ALA A 639 -0.92 24.82 10.39
C ALA A 639 -0.02 25.99 9.94
N GLU A 640 0.64 26.67 10.90
CA GLU A 640 1.61 27.74 10.63
C GLU A 640 2.99 27.22 10.19
N SER A 641 3.33 25.96 10.52
CA SER A 641 4.63 25.37 10.19
C SER A 641 4.71 25.04 8.70
N GLU A 642 5.80 25.45 8.06
CA GLU A 642 6.05 25.15 6.64
C GLU A 642 6.41 23.67 6.44
N TRP A 643 7.23 23.13 7.35
CA TRP A 643 7.69 21.76 7.31
C TRP A 643 7.24 20.97 8.52
N LEU A 644 6.89 19.71 8.31
CA LEU A 644 6.46 18.78 9.34
C LEU A 644 7.21 17.46 9.24
N ALA A 645 7.64 16.93 10.38
CA ALA A 645 7.97 15.50 10.54
C ALA A 645 6.69 14.74 10.91
N VAL A 646 6.10 14.00 9.98
CA VAL A 646 4.87 13.27 10.17
C VAL A 646 5.18 11.86 10.66
N ALA A 647 4.57 11.46 11.78
CA ALA A 647 4.77 10.14 12.39
C ALA A 647 3.53 9.23 12.31
N GLY A 648 2.36 9.79 12.05
CA GLY A 648 1.13 9.01 11.98
C GLY A 648 0.05 9.65 11.12
N VAL A 649 -0.63 8.84 10.32
CA VAL A 649 -1.72 9.26 9.45
C VAL A 649 -2.92 8.30 9.54
N ASP A 650 -4.12 8.80 9.24
CA ASP A 650 -5.27 7.96 8.91
C ASP A 650 -5.43 7.93 7.40
N LEU A 651 -5.45 6.74 6.84
CA LEU A 651 -5.79 6.53 5.44
C LEU A 651 -7.30 6.74 5.24
N THR A 652 -7.66 7.58 4.28
CA THR A 652 -9.04 7.73 3.82
C THR A 652 -9.26 6.85 2.59
N SER A 653 -10.41 6.18 2.52
CA SER A 653 -10.81 5.45 1.33
C SER A 653 -10.96 6.44 0.15
N GLY A 654 -10.11 6.32 -0.88
CA GLY A 654 -10.13 7.16 -2.08
C GLY A 654 -8.85 7.99 -2.30
N ARG A 655 -8.87 8.86 -3.33
CA ARG A 655 -7.71 9.70 -3.75
C ARG A 655 -7.50 10.97 -2.92
N GLY A 656 -8.21 11.17 -1.83
CA GLY A 656 -8.08 12.37 -0.98
C GLY A 656 -6.81 12.40 -0.13
N ASP A 657 -6.43 13.59 0.36
CA ASP A 657 -5.30 13.78 1.26
C ASP A 657 -5.50 13.01 2.57
N ALA A 658 -4.46 12.28 3.03
CA ALA A 658 -4.49 11.53 4.28
C ALA A 658 -4.49 12.47 5.50
N LEU A 659 -5.24 12.13 6.55
CA LEU A 659 -5.34 12.96 7.74
C LEU A 659 -4.13 12.73 8.67
N ILE A 660 -3.38 13.78 8.94
CA ILE A 660 -2.27 13.73 9.90
C ILE A 660 -2.82 13.55 11.32
N ARG A 661 -2.33 12.52 12.00
CA ARG A 661 -2.66 12.16 13.39
C ARG A 661 -1.58 12.54 14.38
N ALA A 662 -0.33 12.51 13.93
CA ALA A 662 0.82 12.81 14.74
C ALA A 662 1.91 13.43 13.85
N ALA A 663 2.32 14.64 14.16
CA ALA A 663 3.41 15.33 13.51
C ALA A 663 4.08 16.31 14.48
N ALA A 664 5.30 16.70 14.16
CA ALA A 664 6.01 17.75 14.86
C ALA A 664 6.53 18.79 13.85
N PRO A 665 6.65 20.09 14.21
CA PRO A 665 7.23 21.09 13.35
C PRO A 665 8.71 20.79 13.12
N LEU A 666 9.19 21.02 11.90
CA LEU A 666 10.55 20.73 11.49
C LEU A 666 11.15 21.97 10.81
N ALA A 667 12.42 22.26 11.06
CA ALA A 667 13.15 23.27 10.30
C ALA A 667 13.50 22.73 8.91
N GLU A 668 13.54 23.59 7.89
CA GLU A 668 13.89 23.19 6.52
C GLU A 668 15.24 22.47 6.45
N GLN A 669 16.26 23.00 7.11
CA GLN A 669 17.59 22.37 7.14
C GLN A 669 17.52 20.92 7.68
N ALA A 670 16.80 20.71 8.79
CA ALA A 670 16.62 19.37 9.35
C ALA A 670 15.81 18.44 8.41
N ALA A 671 14.81 18.99 7.67
CA ALA A 671 14.08 18.23 6.67
C ALA A 671 15.00 17.76 5.53
N LEU A 672 15.91 18.64 5.06
CA LEU A 672 16.89 18.32 4.02
C LEU A 672 17.93 17.30 4.49
N GLU A 673 18.38 17.41 5.74
CA GLU A 673 19.32 16.44 6.33
C GLU A 673 18.68 15.05 6.51
N LEU A 674 17.48 15.00 7.10
CA LEU A 674 16.78 13.74 7.39
C LEU A 674 16.28 13.00 6.15
N ALA A 675 15.89 13.74 5.11
CA ALA A 675 15.44 13.19 3.84
C ALA A 675 16.50 13.31 2.72
N GLY A 676 17.78 13.51 3.06
CA GLY A 676 18.87 13.76 2.10
C GLY A 676 19.01 12.71 1.00
N ALA A 677 18.68 11.46 1.28
CA ALA A 677 18.67 10.39 0.29
C ALA A 677 17.67 10.61 -0.86
N TRP A 678 16.68 11.48 -0.68
CA TRP A 678 15.71 11.88 -1.71
C TRP A 678 16.01 13.22 -2.36
N LEU A 679 17.15 13.85 -2.02
CA LEU A 679 17.55 15.12 -2.63
C LEU A 679 18.12 14.84 -4.02
N THR A 680 17.50 15.43 -5.03
CA THR A 680 17.91 15.30 -6.43
C THR A 680 18.00 16.68 -7.08
N GLU A 681 18.94 16.81 -8.03
CA GLU A 681 19.00 17.94 -8.93
C GLU A 681 18.76 17.41 -10.34
N GLU A 682 17.76 17.97 -11.01
CA GLU A 682 17.29 17.55 -12.32
C GLU A 682 17.24 18.77 -13.24
N GLU A 683 17.76 18.63 -14.45
CA GLU A 683 17.56 19.62 -15.52
C GLU A 683 16.40 19.19 -16.40
N ARG A 684 15.40 20.03 -16.50
CA ARG A 684 14.20 19.78 -17.30
C ARG A 684 14.04 20.86 -18.33
N THR A 685 13.88 20.45 -19.60
CA THR A 685 13.55 21.37 -20.68
C THR A 685 12.03 21.42 -20.86
N VAL A 686 11.45 22.62 -20.77
CA VAL A 686 10.01 22.86 -20.84
C VAL A 686 9.67 23.86 -21.93
N TRP A 687 8.45 23.78 -22.47
CA TRP A 687 7.88 24.76 -23.36
C TRP A 687 7.12 25.81 -22.54
N GLU A 688 7.49 27.08 -22.67
CA GLU A 688 6.78 28.19 -22.05
C GLU A 688 6.60 29.33 -23.07
N GLY A 689 5.37 29.68 -23.38
CA GLY A 689 5.06 30.74 -24.36
C GLY A 689 5.67 30.52 -25.75
N GLY A 690 5.74 29.28 -26.22
CA GLY A 690 6.32 28.91 -27.52
C GLY A 690 7.86 28.86 -27.53
N ARG A 691 8.52 28.92 -26.39
CA ARG A 691 9.97 28.87 -26.25
C ARG A 691 10.40 27.70 -25.37
N LEU A 692 11.53 27.09 -25.73
CA LEU A 692 12.21 26.11 -24.90
C LEU A 692 13.06 26.82 -23.86
N ARG A 693 12.90 26.40 -22.60
CA ARG A 693 13.72 26.84 -21.46
C ARG A 693 14.18 25.61 -20.71
N THR A 694 15.41 25.63 -20.24
CA THR A 694 15.88 24.66 -19.28
C THR A 694 15.65 25.23 -17.88
N GLU A 695 15.06 24.40 -17.03
CA GLU A 695 14.89 24.66 -15.63
C GLU A 695 15.75 23.65 -14.87
N ARG A 696 16.52 24.14 -13.92
CA ARG A 696 17.19 23.29 -12.93
C ARG A 696 16.30 23.20 -11.73
N LEU A 697 15.78 22.01 -11.49
CA LEU A 697 14.92 21.66 -10.38
C LEU A 697 15.76 21.02 -9.28
N ARG A 698 15.75 21.61 -8.10
CA ARG A 698 16.23 20.96 -6.88
C ARG A 698 15.02 20.41 -6.14
N ARG A 699 14.98 19.10 -5.95
CA ARG A 699 13.82 18.39 -5.41
C ARG A 699 14.21 17.56 -4.20
N LEU A 700 13.29 17.49 -3.24
CA LEU A 700 13.34 16.54 -2.14
C LEU A 700 12.23 15.51 -2.39
N GLY A 701 12.55 14.43 -3.09
CA GLY A 701 11.57 13.52 -3.62
C GLY A 701 10.53 14.23 -4.52
N ALA A 702 9.26 14.16 -4.14
CA ALA A 702 8.18 14.84 -4.87
C ALA A 702 8.09 16.36 -4.61
N ILE A 703 8.79 16.88 -3.60
CA ILE A 703 8.74 18.30 -3.21
C ILE A 703 9.75 19.10 -4.03
N THR A 704 9.29 20.05 -4.85
CA THR A 704 10.17 21.01 -5.50
C THR A 704 10.62 22.06 -4.50
N LEU A 705 11.93 22.16 -4.25
CA LEU A 705 12.53 23.14 -3.34
C LEU A 705 12.75 24.47 -4.06
N THR A 706 13.46 24.41 -5.19
CA THR A 706 13.77 25.58 -6.02
C THR A 706 13.70 25.22 -7.50
N THR A 707 13.28 26.18 -8.29
CA THR A 707 13.34 26.14 -9.76
C THR A 707 14.17 27.33 -10.19
N THR A 708 15.31 27.09 -10.81
CA THR A 708 16.20 28.13 -11.33
C THR A 708 16.36 27.99 -12.84
N PRO A 709 16.54 29.07 -13.59
CA PRO A 709 16.86 28.96 -15.00
C PRO A 709 18.16 28.14 -15.17
N GLY A 710 18.08 27.13 -16.03
CA GLY A 710 19.23 26.33 -16.42
C GLY A 710 19.98 26.90 -17.62
N PRO A 711 21.06 26.28 -18.07
CA PRO A 711 21.76 26.61 -19.30
C PRO A 711 20.85 26.42 -20.52
N PRO A 712 21.13 27.04 -21.68
CA PRO A 712 20.38 26.75 -22.89
C PRO A 712 20.35 25.23 -23.16
N PRO A 713 19.16 24.67 -23.53
CA PRO A 713 19.03 23.23 -23.69
C PRO A 713 19.95 22.71 -24.81
N GLY A 714 20.64 21.61 -24.54
CA GLY A 714 21.41 20.90 -25.54
C GLY A 714 20.53 20.21 -26.60
N PRO A 715 21.10 19.79 -27.75
CA PRO A 715 20.33 19.20 -28.84
C PRO A 715 19.44 18.01 -28.45
N THR A 716 19.94 17.15 -27.61
CA THR A 716 19.21 15.98 -27.10
C THR A 716 18.03 16.40 -26.22
N ALA A 717 18.23 17.31 -25.25
CA ALA A 717 17.18 17.81 -24.39
C ALA A 717 16.08 18.58 -25.17
N VAL A 718 16.45 19.25 -26.26
CA VAL A 718 15.49 19.87 -27.20
C VAL A 718 14.64 18.79 -27.87
N ALA A 719 15.24 17.72 -28.34
CA ALA A 719 14.53 16.62 -28.99
C ALA A 719 13.59 15.91 -28.03
N GLU A 720 14.03 15.60 -26.81
CA GLU A 720 13.23 15.01 -25.75
C GLU A 720 12.00 15.90 -25.40
N ALA A 721 12.23 17.21 -25.29
CA ALA A 721 11.13 18.14 -24.99
C ALA A 721 10.10 18.23 -26.13
N VAL A 722 10.53 18.15 -27.41
CA VAL A 722 9.64 18.13 -28.57
C VAL A 722 8.86 16.83 -28.61
N VAL A 723 9.51 15.67 -28.43
CA VAL A 723 8.86 14.37 -28.39
C VAL A 723 7.86 14.27 -27.23
N ALA A 724 8.26 14.72 -26.03
CA ALA A 724 7.39 14.73 -24.87
C ALA A 724 6.14 15.60 -25.11
N ARG A 725 6.27 16.74 -25.77
CA ARG A 725 5.15 17.59 -26.14
C ARG A 725 4.20 16.90 -27.11
N VAL A 726 4.72 16.27 -28.17
CA VAL A 726 3.89 15.54 -29.14
C VAL A 726 3.10 14.43 -28.46
N ARG A 727 3.71 13.71 -27.50
CA ARG A 727 3.04 12.66 -26.72
C ARG A 727 2.01 13.22 -25.73
N ALA A 728 2.31 14.32 -25.03
CA ALA A 728 1.45 14.88 -23.99
C ALA A 728 0.23 15.65 -24.51
N GLU A 729 0.36 16.40 -25.60
CA GLU A 729 -0.74 17.15 -26.21
C GLU A 729 -1.66 16.25 -27.05
N GLY A 730 -1.33 14.94 -27.15
CA GLY A 730 -2.07 13.98 -27.94
C GLY A 730 -1.76 14.03 -29.43
N ALA A 731 -2.26 13.04 -30.15
CA ALA A 731 -1.98 12.84 -31.54
C ALA A 731 -2.39 14.07 -32.43
N ASP A 732 -3.58 14.61 -32.14
CA ASP A 732 -4.13 15.69 -32.98
C ASP A 732 -3.40 17.03 -32.79
N ALA A 733 -3.22 17.49 -31.55
CA ALA A 733 -2.64 18.78 -31.24
C ALA A 733 -1.10 18.78 -31.29
N GLY A 734 -0.44 17.74 -30.83
CA GLY A 734 1.00 17.64 -30.78
C GLY A 734 1.63 17.53 -32.15
N LEU A 735 1.07 16.71 -33.06
CA LEU A 735 1.53 16.59 -34.44
C LEU A 735 1.17 17.81 -35.28
N ALA A 736 0.01 18.44 -35.06
CA ALA A 736 -0.39 19.65 -35.77
C ALA A 736 0.55 20.85 -35.53
N ALA A 737 1.33 20.82 -34.45
CA ALA A 737 2.33 21.84 -34.16
C ALA A 737 3.61 21.72 -35.01
N LEU A 738 3.80 20.62 -35.76
CA LEU A 738 4.94 20.40 -36.65
C LEU A 738 4.69 21.08 -38.01
N PRO A 739 5.76 21.52 -38.72
CA PRO A 739 5.62 22.20 -40.02
C PRO A 739 5.41 21.18 -41.16
N TRP A 740 4.18 20.69 -41.29
CA TRP A 740 3.80 19.80 -42.39
C TRP A 740 3.73 20.56 -43.72
N ASP A 741 4.67 20.32 -44.61
CA ASP A 741 4.62 20.81 -45.99
C ASP A 741 3.95 19.79 -46.93
N GLU A 742 3.85 20.15 -48.18
CA GLU A 742 3.21 19.33 -49.21
C GLU A 742 3.98 18.02 -49.46
N GLU A 743 5.30 18.01 -49.32
CA GLU A 743 6.15 16.83 -49.47
C GLU A 743 5.93 15.86 -48.31
N ALA A 744 5.93 16.35 -47.05
CA ALA A 744 5.69 15.56 -45.86
C ALA A 744 4.30 14.92 -45.85
N LEU A 745 3.25 15.72 -46.18
CA LEU A 745 1.89 15.21 -46.28
C LEU A 745 1.76 14.17 -47.40
N GLY A 746 2.40 14.43 -48.58
CA GLY A 746 2.42 13.48 -49.69
C GLY A 746 3.12 12.16 -49.31
N LEU A 747 4.27 12.20 -48.64
CA LEU A 747 4.99 11.02 -48.22
C LEU A 747 4.18 10.24 -47.17
N ARG A 748 3.61 10.92 -46.17
CA ARG A 748 2.76 10.31 -45.16
C ARG A 748 1.58 9.58 -45.82
N ALA A 749 0.91 10.23 -46.79
CA ALA A 749 -0.23 9.66 -47.50
C ALA A 749 0.15 8.40 -48.30
N ARG A 750 1.31 8.44 -48.98
CA ARG A 750 1.83 7.29 -49.75
C ARG A 750 2.11 6.11 -48.84
N LEU A 751 2.74 6.34 -47.69
CA LEU A 751 3.05 5.28 -46.70
C LEU A 751 1.79 4.73 -46.04
N ALA A 752 0.82 5.60 -45.70
CA ALA A 752 -0.46 5.19 -45.17
C ALA A 752 -1.21 4.23 -46.12
N LEU A 753 -1.24 4.57 -47.39
CA LEU A 753 -1.85 3.71 -48.43
C LEU A 753 -1.16 2.36 -48.56
N LEU A 754 0.17 2.33 -48.46
CA LEU A 754 0.92 1.08 -48.48
C LEU A 754 0.64 0.25 -47.24
N HIS A 755 0.57 0.85 -46.06
CA HIS A 755 0.22 0.17 -44.83
C HIS A 755 -1.19 -0.45 -44.89
N GLU A 756 -2.17 0.34 -45.37
CA GLU A 756 -3.56 -0.11 -45.50
C GLU A 756 -3.71 -1.35 -46.41
N HIS A 757 -2.98 -1.36 -47.56
CA HIS A 757 -3.19 -2.38 -48.56
C HIS A 757 -2.19 -3.54 -48.57
N LEU A 758 -0.99 -3.33 -48.02
CA LEU A 758 0.09 -4.32 -47.98
C LEU A 758 0.42 -4.77 -46.54
N GLY A 759 0.05 -3.96 -45.50
CA GLY A 759 0.40 -4.24 -44.10
C GLY A 759 1.89 -4.10 -43.82
N GLU A 760 2.38 -4.84 -42.86
CA GLU A 760 3.83 -4.87 -42.57
C GLU A 760 4.65 -5.35 -43.76
N PRO A 761 5.83 -4.79 -44.03
CA PRO A 761 6.61 -3.93 -43.10
C PRO A 761 6.37 -2.40 -43.26
N TRP A 762 5.36 -1.97 -44.03
CA TRP A 762 5.08 -0.54 -44.21
C TRP A 762 4.51 0.05 -42.92
N PRO A 763 5.02 1.20 -42.44
CA PRO A 763 4.66 1.78 -41.15
C PRO A 763 3.22 2.32 -41.13
N ASP A 764 2.54 2.13 -39.98
CA ASP A 764 1.29 2.82 -39.69
C ASP A 764 1.55 4.33 -39.56
N MET A 765 0.85 5.13 -40.36
CA MET A 765 0.95 6.59 -40.44
C MET A 765 -0.20 7.31 -39.73
N SER A 766 -0.98 6.63 -38.92
CA SER A 766 -2.00 7.25 -38.06
C SER A 766 -1.36 8.23 -37.07
N ASP A 767 -2.13 9.24 -36.65
CA ASP A 767 -1.63 10.22 -35.66
C ASP A 767 -1.21 9.55 -34.37
N ALA A 768 -1.92 8.50 -33.94
CA ALA A 768 -1.59 7.73 -32.75
C ALA A 768 -0.23 7.02 -32.89
N ALA A 769 -0.01 6.31 -34.00
CA ALA A 769 1.24 5.56 -34.24
C ALA A 769 2.43 6.50 -34.40
N LEU A 770 2.25 7.64 -35.09
CA LEU A 770 3.30 8.66 -35.24
C LEU A 770 3.68 9.30 -33.92
N ALA A 771 2.70 9.57 -33.04
CA ALA A 771 2.97 10.13 -31.70
C ALA A 771 3.67 9.09 -30.81
N GLU A 772 3.28 7.82 -30.85
CA GLU A 772 3.92 6.75 -30.10
C GLU A 772 5.38 6.55 -30.54
N ARG A 773 5.62 6.54 -31.83
CA ARG A 773 6.97 6.34 -32.42
C ARG A 773 7.76 7.64 -32.61
N ALA A 774 7.34 8.77 -32.02
CA ALA A 774 7.98 10.06 -32.17
C ALA A 774 9.48 10.05 -31.81
N GLU A 775 9.90 9.18 -30.92
CA GLU A 775 11.31 9.00 -30.55
C GLU A 775 12.16 8.46 -31.70
N GLU A 776 11.61 7.60 -32.55
CA GLU A 776 12.34 6.97 -33.67
C GLU A 776 12.55 7.94 -34.86
N TRP A 777 11.51 8.67 -35.21
CA TRP A 777 11.54 9.47 -36.46
C TRP A 777 11.76 10.97 -36.22
N LEU A 778 11.23 11.52 -35.12
CA LEU A 778 11.25 12.94 -34.84
C LEU A 778 12.49 13.36 -34.05
N ALA A 779 12.89 12.56 -33.01
CA ALA A 779 14.03 12.92 -32.15
C ALA A 779 15.35 13.10 -32.92
N PRO A 780 15.76 12.23 -33.88
CA PRO A 780 17.01 12.41 -34.62
C PRO A 780 17.00 13.68 -35.47
N ALA A 781 15.87 14.00 -36.12
CA ALA A 781 15.73 15.16 -36.94
C ALA A 781 15.79 16.47 -36.17
N VAL A 782 15.10 16.51 -35.01
CA VAL A 782 15.14 17.65 -34.07
C VAL A 782 16.53 17.81 -33.46
N THR A 783 17.22 16.72 -33.08
CA THR A 783 18.59 16.76 -32.57
C THR A 783 19.53 17.36 -33.61
N SER A 784 19.45 16.94 -34.87
CA SER A 784 20.24 17.48 -35.97
C SER A 784 19.98 18.97 -36.18
N LEU A 785 18.71 19.39 -36.21
CA LEU A 785 18.33 20.79 -36.35
C LEU A 785 18.84 21.66 -35.20
N ALA A 786 18.73 21.16 -33.96
CA ALA A 786 19.20 21.86 -32.76
C ALA A 786 20.74 21.95 -32.72
N GLY A 787 21.44 20.91 -33.18
CA GLY A 787 22.90 20.87 -33.28
C GLY A 787 23.42 21.90 -34.31
N GLN A 788 22.76 22.06 -35.44
CA GLN A 788 23.11 23.08 -36.44
C GLN A 788 22.91 24.51 -35.93
N ALA A 789 21.91 24.72 -35.05
CA ALA A 789 21.70 26.03 -34.41
C ALA A 789 22.78 26.38 -33.39
N GLY A 790 23.39 25.37 -32.71
CA GLY A 790 24.46 25.52 -31.73
C GLY A 790 25.88 25.62 -32.32
N GLY A 791 26.10 25.01 -33.49
CA GLY A 791 27.44 24.86 -34.10
C GLY A 791 28.05 26.11 -34.78
N ALA A 792 27.30 27.20 -34.93
CA ALA A 792 27.76 28.40 -35.61
C ALA A 792 28.63 29.35 -34.76
N ASN A 793 28.94 29.00 -33.51
CA ASN A 793 29.77 29.84 -32.63
C ASN A 793 31.26 29.48 -32.59
N GLY A 794 31.77 28.59 -33.45
CA GLY A 794 33.14 28.03 -33.41
C GLY A 794 34.17 28.62 -34.35
N ALA A 795 33.90 29.67 -35.09
CA ALA A 795 34.92 30.27 -35.99
C ALA A 795 34.70 31.78 -36.15
N ASN A 796 35.25 32.58 -35.22
CA ASN A 796 35.78 33.91 -35.56
C ASN A 796 36.64 34.45 -34.39
N GLY A 797 37.80 34.98 -34.73
CA GLY A 797 38.91 35.36 -33.91
C GLY A 797 38.70 36.49 -32.89
N PRO A 798 39.80 36.86 -32.14
CA PRO A 798 39.73 37.74 -31.00
C PRO A 798 39.62 39.20 -31.40
N GLY A 799 38.45 39.83 -31.17
CA GLY A 799 38.29 41.28 -31.38
C GLY A 799 36.88 41.70 -31.71
N GLY A 800 36.00 41.76 -30.74
CA GLY A 800 34.68 42.35 -30.95
C GLY A 800 33.90 42.50 -29.66
N SER A 801 33.65 43.77 -29.27
CA SER A 801 32.95 44.21 -28.08
C SER A 801 31.60 43.49 -27.82
N ALA A 802 31.41 43.00 -26.59
CA ALA A 802 30.18 42.40 -26.06
C ALA A 802 29.05 43.42 -25.98
N SER A 803 28.22 43.49 -27.03
CA SER A 803 26.87 44.09 -26.95
C SER A 803 26.00 43.46 -28.03
N GLY A 804 25.20 42.47 -27.64
CA GLY A 804 24.24 41.85 -28.53
C GLY A 804 24.17 40.32 -28.38
N GLN A 805 23.65 39.80 -27.30
CA GLN A 805 23.29 38.38 -27.11
C GLN A 805 22.14 38.01 -28.07
N GLY A 806 22.46 37.74 -29.34
CA GLY A 806 21.60 37.06 -30.26
C GLY A 806 21.83 35.55 -30.24
N SER A 807 21.40 34.86 -29.20
CA SER A 807 21.34 33.39 -29.25
C SER A 807 20.44 33.02 -30.43
N ARG A 808 20.98 32.33 -31.44
CA ARG A 808 20.17 31.74 -32.50
C ARG A 808 19.19 30.77 -31.87
N ARG A 809 17.91 31.20 -31.85
CA ARG A 809 16.82 30.46 -31.23
C ARG A 809 16.56 29.20 -32.05
N PHE A 810 16.41 28.07 -31.37
CA PHE A 810 15.82 26.86 -31.96
C PHE A 810 14.45 27.26 -32.56
N ASN A 811 14.24 26.98 -33.84
CA ASN A 811 12.98 27.25 -34.55
C ASN A 811 12.45 25.95 -35.15
N LEU A 812 11.39 25.42 -34.56
CA LEU A 812 10.73 24.18 -34.98
C LEU A 812 10.16 24.29 -36.43
N GLU A 813 9.82 25.52 -36.92
CA GLU A 813 9.31 25.73 -38.27
C GLU A 813 10.33 25.38 -39.36
N ARG A 814 11.59 25.19 -39.00
CA ARG A 814 12.65 24.77 -39.94
C ARG A 814 12.84 23.27 -40.01
N LEU A 815 12.06 22.53 -39.27
CA LEU A 815 12.14 21.07 -39.28
C LEU A 815 11.67 20.52 -40.61
N ASP A 816 12.49 19.74 -41.27
CA ASP A 816 12.12 18.97 -42.44
C ASP A 816 11.40 17.70 -42.03
N VAL A 817 10.07 17.77 -41.99
CA VAL A 817 9.22 16.65 -41.55
C VAL A 817 9.26 15.52 -42.59
N ALA A 818 9.37 15.83 -43.89
CA ALA A 818 9.50 14.80 -44.92
C ALA A 818 10.77 13.96 -44.73
N GLN A 819 11.91 14.62 -44.47
CA GLN A 819 13.16 13.93 -44.17
C GLN A 819 13.10 13.15 -42.88
N ALA A 820 12.41 13.65 -41.85
CA ALA A 820 12.20 12.93 -40.59
C ALA A 820 11.38 11.64 -40.79
N LEU A 821 10.29 11.70 -41.56
CA LEU A 821 9.45 10.53 -41.86
C LEU A 821 10.22 9.43 -42.63
N ARG A 822 11.25 9.81 -43.42
CA ARG A 822 12.08 8.83 -44.13
C ARG A 822 12.84 7.88 -43.20
N ALA A 823 13.00 8.25 -41.93
CA ALA A 823 13.56 7.33 -40.90
C ALA A 823 12.67 6.10 -40.62
N LEU A 824 11.38 6.20 -40.89
CA LEU A 824 10.42 5.10 -40.72
C LEU A 824 10.36 4.14 -41.92
N LEU A 825 11.09 4.42 -43.02
CA LEU A 825 11.06 3.59 -44.21
C LEU A 825 11.66 2.21 -43.99
N PRO A 826 10.95 1.12 -44.36
CA PRO A 826 11.43 -0.25 -44.18
C PRO A 826 12.46 -0.62 -45.29
N TRP A 827 13.73 -0.53 -44.99
CA TRP A 827 14.77 -0.99 -45.90
C TRP A 827 14.97 -2.51 -45.85
N PRO A 828 15.10 -3.26 -47.00
CA PRO A 828 15.29 -2.72 -48.40
C PRO A 828 13.99 -2.43 -49.17
N GLN A 829 12.79 -2.70 -48.61
CA GLN A 829 11.52 -2.56 -49.36
C GLN A 829 11.22 -1.12 -49.80
N ALA A 830 11.75 -0.17 -49.06
CA ALA A 830 11.64 1.27 -49.38
C ALA A 830 12.17 1.64 -50.78
N SER A 831 13.09 0.84 -51.36
CA SER A 831 13.55 1.05 -52.77
C SER A 831 12.43 0.94 -53.81
N ARG A 832 11.34 0.26 -53.48
CA ARG A 832 10.17 0.07 -54.33
C ARG A 832 9.08 1.13 -54.09
N LEU A 833 9.32 2.14 -53.24
CA LEU A 833 8.30 3.14 -52.89
C LEU A 833 7.73 3.81 -54.12
N ASP A 834 8.60 4.29 -55.05
CA ASP A 834 8.16 5.00 -56.28
C ASP A 834 7.60 4.07 -57.35
N GLU A 835 7.92 2.76 -57.31
CA GLU A 835 7.26 1.75 -58.14
C GLU A 835 5.82 1.49 -57.63
N LEU A 836 5.64 1.33 -56.32
CA LEU A 836 4.36 0.96 -55.70
C LEU A 836 3.37 2.12 -55.62
N VAL A 837 3.84 3.31 -55.29
CA VAL A 837 3.04 4.55 -55.14
C VAL A 837 3.77 5.75 -55.78
N PRO A 838 3.86 5.82 -57.09
CA PRO A 838 4.64 6.82 -57.81
C PRO A 838 4.13 8.23 -57.51
N GLU A 839 5.02 9.23 -57.38
CA GLU A 839 4.62 10.62 -57.21
C GLU A 839 3.95 11.18 -58.49
N ARG A 840 4.33 10.64 -59.63
CA ARG A 840 3.79 11.03 -60.92
C ARG A 840 3.50 9.82 -61.78
N ILE A 841 2.42 9.87 -62.51
CA ILE A 841 2.05 8.84 -63.48
C ILE A 841 2.21 9.42 -64.88
N GLU A 842 2.87 8.68 -65.78
CA GLU A 842 2.95 9.02 -67.16
C GLU A 842 1.61 8.72 -67.86
N VAL A 843 0.99 9.73 -68.42
CA VAL A 843 -0.25 9.57 -69.18
C VAL A 843 0.03 9.43 -70.70
N PRO A 844 -0.89 8.91 -71.50
CA PRO A 844 -0.64 8.59 -72.90
C PRO A 844 -0.08 9.74 -73.72
N SER A 845 -0.27 10.98 -73.33
CA SER A 845 0.36 12.11 -73.95
C SER A 845 1.86 12.25 -73.68
N GLY A 846 2.46 11.40 -72.82
CA GLY A 846 3.83 11.54 -72.39
C GLY A 846 4.01 12.62 -71.32
N SER A 847 2.94 13.17 -70.75
CA SER A 847 3.01 14.10 -69.60
C SER A 847 3.13 13.34 -68.32
N GLN A 848 3.99 13.83 -67.39
CA GLN A 848 4.13 13.33 -66.03
C GLN A 848 3.17 14.10 -65.14
N VAL A 849 2.05 13.48 -64.76
CA VAL A 849 1.00 14.11 -63.94
C VAL A 849 1.16 13.66 -62.49
N ARG A 850 1.18 14.60 -61.58
CA ARG A 850 1.30 14.33 -60.14
C ARG A 850 0.04 13.65 -59.62
N VAL A 851 0.23 12.64 -58.79
CA VAL A 851 -0.84 11.95 -58.03
C VAL A 851 -1.02 12.63 -56.70
N ASP A 852 -2.23 12.98 -56.37
CA ASP A 852 -2.59 13.52 -55.06
C ASP A 852 -3.05 12.34 -54.15
N TYR A 853 -2.21 12.02 -53.19
CA TYR A 853 -2.46 10.97 -52.18
C TYR A 853 -3.15 11.51 -50.92
N THR A 854 -3.17 12.86 -50.73
CA THR A 854 -3.71 13.47 -49.51
C THR A 854 -5.22 13.29 -49.38
N ALA A 855 -5.92 13.16 -50.52
CA ALA A 855 -7.33 12.78 -50.51
C ALA A 855 -7.63 11.41 -49.85
N ALA A 856 -6.63 10.54 -49.80
CA ALA A 856 -6.76 9.24 -49.15
C ALA A 856 -6.75 9.32 -47.61
N ILE A 857 -6.11 10.34 -47.02
CA ILE A 857 -6.02 10.49 -45.53
C ILE A 857 -7.24 11.27 -44.99
N GLY A 858 -7.85 12.15 -45.80
CA GLY A 858 -8.91 13.08 -45.34
C GLY A 858 -10.28 12.44 -45.08
N GLY A 859 -10.46 11.14 -45.35
CA GLY A 859 -11.75 10.45 -45.24
C GLY A 859 -12.22 10.16 -43.80
N ALA A 860 -11.37 10.27 -42.78
CA ALA A 860 -11.71 9.85 -41.40
C ALA A 860 -12.03 11.02 -40.46
N ALA A 861 -11.75 12.28 -40.78
CA ALA A 861 -11.75 13.35 -39.78
C ALA A 861 -12.71 14.53 -40.01
N GLY A 862 -13.61 14.51 -41.04
CA GLY A 862 -14.33 15.77 -41.35
C GLY A 862 -15.74 15.71 -41.91
N ALA A 863 -16.43 14.58 -42.02
CA ALA A 863 -17.75 14.53 -42.65
C ALA A 863 -18.90 14.29 -41.63
N THR A 864 -19.32 15.32 -40.93
CA THR A 864 -20.67 15.42 -40.35
C THR A 864 -21.64 16.03 -41.34
N GLY A 865 -21.88 15.37 -42.44
CA GLY A 865 -22.90 15.72 -43.43
C GLY A 865 -23.31 14.46 -44.17
N SER A 866 -24.60 14.29 -44.48
CA SER A 866 -25.12 13.16 -45.24
C SER A 866 -24.44 13.09 -46.60
N VAL A 867 -23.49 12.20 -46.77
CA VAL A 867 -22.78 11.92 -48.00
C VAL A 867 -23.59 10.90 -48.79
N ASP A 868 -23.80 11.17 -50.06
CA ASP A 868 -24.44 10.26 -51.02
C ASP A 868 -23.70 8.90 -51.04
N PRO A 869 -24.38 7.76 -50.95
CA PRO A 869 -23.73 6.42 -50.96
C PRO A 869 -22.79 6.21 -52.16
N ALA A 870 -22.97 6.89 -53.24
CA ALA A 870 -22.11 6.85 -54.41
C ALA A 870 -20.79 7.63 -54.24
N GLU A 871 -20.74 8.60 -53.33
CA GLU A 871 -19.51 9.34 -52.95
C GLU A 871 -18.71 8.64 -51.85
N ALA A 872 -19.35 7.89 -50.97
CA ALA A 872 -18.71 7.14 -49.89
C ALA A 872 -17.72 6.06 -50.41
N GLY A 873 -18.00 5.44 -51.55
CA GLY A 873 -17.12 4.47 -52.21
C GLY A 873 -15.90 5.07 -52.90
N ARG A 874 -15.83 6.41 -53.04
CA ARG A 874 -14.74 7.15 -53.73
C ARG A 874 -13.84 7.90 -52.77
N ALA A 875 -14.25 8.09 -51.54
CA ALA A 875 -13.44 8.68 -50.44
C ALA A 875 -12.24 7.76 -50.12
N GLY A 876 -11.05 8.34 -50.01
CA GLY A 876 -9.86 7.55 -49.61
C GLY A 876 -9.01 7.04 -50.79
N ARG A 877 -9.24 7.43 -52.02
CA ARG A 877 -8.44 7.03 -53.20
C ARG A 877 -7.48 8.12 -53.67
N PRO A 878 -6.28 7.72 -54.20
CA PRO A 878 -5.35 8.63 -54.81
C PRO A 878 -5.97 9.29 -56.06
N VAL A 879 -5.82 10.62 -56.21
CA VAL A 879 -6.44 11.38 -57.30
C VAL A 879 -5.43 11.77 -58.38
N LEU A 880 -5.75 11.51 -59.64
CA LEU A 880 -5.01 11.99 -60.82
C LEU A 880 -5.83 13.02 -61.60
N ALA A 881 -5.50 14.28 -61.47
CA ALA A 881 -6.17 15.36 -62.16
C ALA A 881 -5.53 15.60 -63.52
N VAL A 882 -6.18 15.10 -64.61
CA VAL A 882 -5.63 15.08 -65.97
C VAL A 882 -6.66 15.56 -67.01
N ARG A 883 -6.22 16.24 -68.09
CA ARG A 883 -7.13 16.63 -69.17
C ARG A 883 -7.61 15.38 -69.90
N VAL A 884 -8.88 15.36 -70.26
CA VAL A 884 -9.50 14.30 -71.09
C VAL A 884 -8.66 13.99 -72.31
N GLN A 885 -8.12 15.01 -72.99
CA GLN A 885 -7.33 14.83 -74.20
C GLN A 885 -5.99 14.14 -74.00
N GLU A 886 -5.46 14.18 -72.80
CA GLU A 886 -4.20 13.52 -72.46
C GLU A 886 -4.39 12.04 -72.11
N CYS A 887 -5.64 11.60 -71.91
CA CYS A 887 -6.03 10.22 -71.57
C CYS A 887 -6.47 9.44 -72.84
N PHE A 888 -6.64 10.02 -74.00
CA PHE A 888 -7.03 9.31 -75.22
C PHE A 888 -6.04 8.14 -75.48
N GLY A 889 -6.53 7.01 -75.93
CA GLY A 889 -5.75 5.80 -76.12
C GLY A 889 -5.52 4.99 -74.80
N TRP A 890 -5.98 5.45 -73.67
CA TRP A 890 -5.87 4.68 -72.39
C TRP A 890 -7.06 3.75 -72.26
N ALA A 891 -6.77 2.43 -72.34
CA ALA A 891 -7.82 1.43 -72.30
C ALA A 891 -8.37 1.11 -70.90
N ALA A 892 -7.58 1.33 -69.87
CA ALA A 892 -7.94 1.01 -68.53
C ALA A 892 -7.46 2.09 -67.54
N THR A 893 -8.12 2.23 -66.41
CA THR A 893 -7.70 3.09 -65.31
C THR A 893 -6.36 2.66 -64.76
N PRO A 894 -5.38 3.54 -64.56
CA PRO A 894 -4.11 3.18 -63.97
C PRO A 894 -4.32 2.65 -62.54
N ARG A 895 -3.56 1.61 -62.18
CA ARG A 895 -3.60 0.99 -60.88
C ARG A 895 -2.21 1.02 -60.25
N ILE A 896 -2.17 1.27 -58.95
CA ILE A 896 -0.96 1.32 -58.13
C ILE A 896 -1.02 0.26 -57.04
N VAL A 897 -0.03 0.20 -56.19
CA VAL A 897 0.08 -0.79 -55.09
C VAL A 897 -0.08 -2.23 -55.63
N GLU A 898 0.81 -2.63 -56.53
CA GLU A 898 0.76 -3.95 -57.21
C GLU A 898 -0.60 -4.23 -57.89
N GLY A 899 -1.23 -3.19 -58.43
CA GLY A 899 -2.52 -3.35 -59.12
C GLY A 899 -3.73 -3.42 -58.17
N ARG A 900 -3.58 -3.27 -56.89
CA ARG A 900 -4.68 -3.38 -55.89
C ARG A 900 -5.55 -2.10 -55.86
N VAL A 901 -4.95 -0.91 -56.03
CA VAL A 901 -5.66 0.38 -55.90
C VAL A 901 -5.83 1.06 -57.27
N ALA A 902 -7.06 1.28 -57.69
CA ALA A 902 -7.36 2.06 -58.88
C ALA A 902 -7.26 3.58 -58.52
N VAL A 903 -6.57 4.33 -59.36
CA VAL A 903 -6.44 5.79 -59.22
C VAL A 903 -7.75 6.46 -59.64
N LEU A 904 -8.26 7.40 -58.86
CA LEU A 904 -9.44 8.19 -59.18
C LEU A 904 -9.06 9.29 -60.17
N LEU A 905 -9.56 9.22 -61.40
CA LEU A 905 -9.29 10.20 -62.44
C LEU A 905 -10.23 11.40 -62.31
N HIS A 906 -9.69 12.54 -62.00
CA HIS A 906 -10.38 13.82 -62.19
C HIS A 906 -10.10 14.33 -63.61
N LEU A 907 -11.00 13.99 -64.49
CA LEU A 907 -10.90 14.38 -65.93
C LEU A 907 -11.22 15.85 -66.04
N LEU A 908 -10.27 16.58 -66.62
CA LEU A 908 -10.34 18.03 -66.75
C LEU A 908 -10.61 18.48 -68.20
N SER A 909 -11.34 19.58 -68.35
CA SER A 909 -11.45 20.32 -69.58
C SER A 909 -10.11 20.91 -70.04
N PRO A 910 -9.97 21.39 -71.29
CA PRO A 910 -8.78 22.13 -71.73
C PRO A 910 -8.39 23.31 -70.82
N ALA A 911 -9.37 23.97 -70.19
CA ALA A 911 -9.17 25.03 -69.21
C ALA A 911 -8.92 24.53 -67.78
N ARG A 912 -8.62 23.24 -67.58
CA ARG A 912 -8.36 22.59 -66.31
C ARG A 912 -9.52 22.65 -65.29
N ARG A 913 -10.77 22.66 -65.79
CA ARG A 913 -11.96 22.54 -64.93
C ARG A 913 -12.43 21.09 -64.91
N PRO A 914 -12.86 20.53 -63.83
CA PRO A 914 -13.40 19.17 -63.76
C PRO A 914 -14.59 18.99 -64.64
N VAL A 915 -14.62 17.91 -65.44
CA VAL A 915 -15.72 17.58 -66.35
C VAL A 915 -16.29 16.18 -66.07
N ALA A 916 -15.49 15.33 -65.44
CA ALA A 916 -15.93 14.04 -64.94
C ALA A 916 -14.96 13.54 -63.89
N VAL A 917 -15.46 12.64 -63.03
CA VAL A 917 -14.68 11.90 -62.04
C VAL A 917 -14.97 10.41 -62.24
N THR A 918 -13.94 9.63 -62.46
CA THR A 918 -14.10 8.18 -62.71
C THR A 918 -12.93 7.37 -62.14
N ASP A 919 -13.23 6.21 -61.64
CA ASP A 919 -12.27 5.16 -61.28
C ASP A 919 -12.32 3.99 -62.26
N ASP A 920 -13.24 4.07 -63.24
CA ASP A 920 -13.36 3.17 -64.36
C ASP A 920 -13.36 3.97 -65.67
N LEU A 921 -12.18 4.09 -66.27
CA LEU A 921 -11.98 4.84 -67.48
C LEU A 921 -12.66 4.17 -68.66
N SER A 922 -12.75 2.87 -68.69
CA SER A 922 -13.44 2.06 -69.69
C SER A 922 -14.92 2.43 -69.77
N SER A 923 -15.61 2.33 -68.61
CA SER A 923 -17.01 2.72 -68.50
C SER A 923 -17.25 4.21 -68.82
N PHE A 924 -16.31 5.08 -68.43
CA PHE A 924 -16.39 6.51 -68.79
C PHE A 924 -16.33 6.70 -70.29
N TRP A 925 -15.46 6.02 -71.06
CA TRP A 925 -15.38 6.14 -72.50
C TRP A 925 -16.67 5.71 -73.16
N GLU A 926 -17.32 4.67 -72.69
CA GLU A 926 -18.56 4.11 -73.21
C GLU A 926 -19.79 4.99 -72.88
N GLN A 927 -19.93 5.42 -71.64
CA GLN A 927 -21.18 6.02 -71.18
C GLN A 927 -21.07 7.55 -70.92
N GLY A 928 -19.97 8.00 -70.31
CA GLY A 928 -19.78 9.37 -69.87
C GLY A 928 -19.21 10.31 -70.95
N TYR A 929 -18.26 9.79 -71.71
CA TYR A 929 -17.55 10.61 -72.74
C TYR A 929 -18.44 11.14 -73.81
N PRO A 930 -19.41 10.43 -74.36
CA PRO A 930 -20.32 10.98 -75.37
C PRO A 930 -21.00 12.26 -74.92
N GLN A 931 -21.44 12.36 -73.70
CA GLN A 931 -22.07 13.53 -73.10
C GLN A 931 -21.04 14.66 -72.90
N VAL A 932 -19.89 14.35 -72.36
CA VAL A 932 -18.78 15.32 -72.18
C VAL A 932 -18.30 15.85 -73.48
N ARG A 933 -18.19 15.00 -74.51
CA ARG A 933 -17.85 15.39 -75.89
C ARG A 933 -18.87 16.37 -76.51
N ALA A 934 -20.17 16.07 -76.39
CA ALA A 934 -21.25 16.92 -76.94
C ALA A 934 -21.19 18.34 -76.32
N GLU A 935 -21.03 18.45 -75.05
CA GLU A 935 -20.94 19.70 -74.31
C GLU A 935 -19.62 20.46 -74.60
N MET A 936 -18.48 19.79 -74.54
CA MET A 936 -17.17 20.38 -74.57
C MET A 936 -16.70 20.73 -75.97
N ARG A 937 -17.16 19.99 -76.99
CA ARG A 937 -16.82 20.26 -78.36
C ARG A 937 -17.27 21.64 -78.80
N GLY A 938 -18.46 22.11 -78.41
CA GLY A 938 -18.96 23.45 -78.65
C GLY A 938 -18.16 24.51 -77.90
N ARG A 939 -17.73 24.22 -76.66
CA ARG A 939 -17.04 25.17 -75.82
C ARG A 939 -15.53 25.26 -76.07
N TYR A 940 -14.90 24.18 -76.54
CA TYR A 940 -13.47 24.11 -76.88
C TYR A 940 -13.23 23.54 -78.27
N PRO A 941 -13.68 24.19 -79.39
CA PRO A 941 -13.65 23.66 -80.75
C PRO A 941 -12.23 23.45 -81.29
N LYS A 942 -11.22 24.11 -80.70
CA LYS A 942 -9.82 24.03 -81.18
C LYS A 942 -9.09 22.79 -80.61
N HIS A 943 -9.71 22.04 -79.69
CA HIS A 943 -9.17 20.86 -79.09
C HIS A 943 -9.75 19.57 -79.69
N ALA A 944 -9.02 18.47 -79.61
CA ALA A 944 -9.46 17.17 -80.14
C ALA A 944 -10.63 16.60 -79.33
N TRP A 945 -11.72 16.18 -79.99
CA TRP A 945 -12.91 15.56 -79.49
C TRP A 945 -13.30 14.39 -80.38
N PRO A 946 -12.48 13.31 -80.44
CA PRO A 946 -12.73 12.20 -81.38
C PRO A 946 -14.03 11.49 -81.06
N GLU A 947 -14.55 10.68 -81.97
CA GLU A 947 -15.72 9.81 -81.73
C GLU A 947 -15.29 8.52 -81.03
N ASP A 948 -14.11 8.07 -81.34
CA ASP A 948 -13.46 6.96 -80.70
C ASP A 948 -12.30 7.41 -79.88
N PRO A 949 -12.49 7.55 -78.51
CA PRO A 949 -11.44 7.94 -77.57
C PRO A 949 -10.40 6.83 -77.30
N TRP A 950 -10.75 5.60 -77.67
CA TRP A 950 -9.91 4.44 -77.42
C TRP A 950 -8.67 4.38 -78.30
N ASN A 951 -8.89 4.75 -79.59
CA ASN A 951 -7.85 4.70 -80.66
C ASN A 951 -7.30 6.07 -81.02
N ALA A 952 -7.79 7.12 -80.42
CA ALA A 952 -7.35 8.47 -80.72
C ALA A 952 -5.98 8.77 -80.06
N PRO A 953 -5.09 9.47 -80.78
CA PRO A 953 -3.82 9.88 -80.15
C PRO A 953 -4.04 10.94 -79.06
N ALA A 954 -3.40 10.72 -77.92
CA ALA A 954 -3.42 11.69 -76.83
C ALA A 954 -2.71 12.99 -77.23
N THR A 955 -3.23 14.14 -76.73
CA THR A 955 -2.69 15.44 -77.04
C THR A 955 -2.55 16.39 -75.90
N ARG A 956 -1.42 17.11 -75.78
CA ARG A 956 -1.14 18.11 -74.76
C ARG A 956 -1.76 19.48 -74.97
N GLY A 957 -2.22 19.81 -76.19
CA GLY A 957 -2.69 21.11 -76.60
C GLY A 957 -3.69 21.11 -77.75
N THR A 958 -3.86 22.23 -78.35
CA THR A 958 -4.71 22.38 -79.58
C THR A 958 -4.07 21.62 -80.73
N GLY A 959 -4.79 20.66 -81.35
CA GLY A 959 -4.33 19.95 -82.55
C GLY A 959 -4.12 20.89 -83.69
N ARG A 960 -2.88 21.14 -84.04
CA ARG A 960 -2.59 21.76 -85.36
C ARG A 960 -2.87 20.70 -86.42
N ARG A 961 -3.93 20.93 -87.24
CA ARG A 961 -4.02 20.21 -88.47
C ARG A 961 -2.79 20.61 -89.32
N ARG A 962 -1.92 19.64 -89.68
CA ARG A 962 -1.14 19.72 -90.90
C ARG A 962 -2.02 19.25 -92.03
#